data_7b16e7b0dfca9c613e2f0af43b2c2ad7
#
_entry.id   7b16e7b0dfca9c613e2f0af43b2c2ad7
#
_cell.length_a   1.000
_cell.length_b   1.000
_cell.length_c   1.000
_cell.angle_alpha   90.00
_cell.angle_beta   90.00
_cell.angle_gamma   90.00
#
_symmetry.space_group_name_H-M   'P 1'
#
loop_
_entity.id
_entity.type
_entity.pdbx_description
1 polymer ?
#
loop_
_entity_poly.entity_id
_entity_poly.type
_entity_poly.pdbx_seq_one_letter_code
_entity_poly.pdbx_strand_id
1 'polypeptide(L)'
;MHAMLRDIRYGFRSLVKSPGVALIATMALTFGIGLTTTAFSIVYGAIMKGLPFPDGQRIVEVYRSNPSQGARQMGVPIGDYADYRAQQRSLDPLAGYYTGTVNVSGTEQAERYAGAWVTAGTFAVTSARPILGRVFRPGEDAPGGGDVVVIGYGMWRKRFGGDSAIVGRTLRANGQPFTIIGVMPERYVFPDEVDLWLPLQLDPVALKRGDGNWLTVAGRLTPGVTLAQAKADFGAIAKRLQQQYKDTNQGIEAVVAPYVDAELGPEPHQLLYTMLGAVFFVLLIACANVANLLLDRAAHKSKEVGIRTALGASRGAVVRQFLTEAFVLSAAGTVLGTGLAAVGIAVFNRAIVDSQPPFYIDIRLHPPVLLFTAGLSVLATILSGAIPALQSSRTDINEVLKDETRGSSSLHMGKMSRALVVFEIALSCGLLVASGLMIKSVTKLRTMDPGFRTRNLFTARVGFPAQYTDTLMERQFFAQLRDRLAELPGAAGAAIVSSLPGVGSNGGNFEVDGVAYPTDRDVPRSRWYAVSDGFFETFGVPVARGRGITASDRRESAPVAVVNRAFAERYFPGKDPIGHRIRQGGRTSTQPWMTIVGMAGNTYTGDPEEPRGPAYFAPLSQHHSNFASLVVRTGGAPMAITAQVRQAVAALNPDIPLYWVYSMEEAIARPTWYIRVFGTMFMIFGFIALFLAAIGLYAVMSFSVSRRTREVGIRMALGAQAGDMVRLILQQGAWQLLAGMVLGLGLAAGVEQLTRVILFDVQPRDPAIFGGVVGVLAVTGLFACLVPALRTTRVDPLVALRSE
;
A
#
# COMPACT_ATOMS: atom_id res chain seq x y z
N MET A 1 -44.35 -10.67 -12.20
CA MET A 1 -44.04 -10.81 -10.76
C MET A 1 -44.35 -12.23 -10.24
N HIS A 2 -45.54 -12.78 -10.41
CA HIS A 2 -45.90 -14.13 -9.91
C HIS A 2 -45.03 -15.30 -10.47
N ALA A 3 -44.64 -15.25 -11.75
CA ALA A 3 -43.76 -16.29 -12.36
C ALA A 3 -42.37 -16.28 -11.73
N MET A 4 -41.78 -15.11 -11.46
CA MET A 4 -40.44 -14.97 -10.89
C MET A 4 -40.40 -15.45 -9.43
N LEU A 5 -41.41 -15.10 -8.61
CA LEU A 5 -41.53 -15.59 -7.24
C LEU A 5 -41.65 -17.12 -7.16
N ARG A 6 -42.38 -17.72 -8.10
CA ARG A 6 -42.51 -19.18 -8.22
C ARG A 6 -41.18 -19.81 -8.60
N ASP A 7 -40.43 -19.20 -9.53
CA ASP A 7 -39.15 -19.72 -9.96
C ASP A 7 -38.10 -19.62 -8.83
N ILE A 8 -38.10 -18.52 -8.01
CA ILE A 8 -37.25 -18.35 -6.82
C ILE A 8 -37.58 -19.44 -5.77
N ARG A 9 -38.85 -19.68 -5.49
CA ARG A 9 -39.27 -20.72 -4.53
C ARG A 9 -38.88 -22.12 -4.99
N TYR A 10 -38.98 -22.38 -6.31
CA TYR A 10 -38.54 -23.63 -6.91
C TYR A 10 -37.03 -23.78 -6.82
N GLY A 11 -36.25 -22.75 -7.19
CA GLY A 11 -34.79 -22.71 -7.07
C GLY A 11 -34.33 -23.02 -5.65
N PHE A 12 -34.91 -22.35 -4.66
CA PHE A 12 -34.60 -22.58 -3.24
C PHE A 12 -34.89 -24.04 -2.82
N ARG A 13 -36.07 -24.56 -3.13
CA ARG A 13 -36.42 -25.98 -2.82
C ARG A 13 -35.50 -26.98 -3.53
N SER A 14 -35.09 -26.69 -4.75
CA SER A 14 -34.16 -27.50 -5.53
C SER A 14 -32.77 -27.54 -4.88
N LEU A 15 -32.29 -26.41 -4.33
CA LEU A 15 -31.00 -26.31 -3.64
C LEU A 15 -30.99 -27.02 -2.29
N VAL A 16 -32.10 -26.94 -1.53
CA VAL A 16 -32.25 -27.65 -0.24
C VAL A 16 -32.16 -29.17 -0.41
N LYS A 17 -32.61 -29.72 -1.58
CA LYS A 17 -32.49 -31.17 -1.88
C LYS A 17 -31.05 -31.63 -2.16
N SER A 18 -30.08 -30.69 -2.38
CA SER A 18 -28.66 -30.99 -2.60
C SER A 18 -27.77 -30.09 -1.74
N PRO A 19 -27.78 -30.28 -0.42
CA PRO A 19 -27.17 -29.36 0.52
C PRO A 19 -25.66 -29.23 0.32
N GLY A 20 -24.95 -30.28 -0.02
CA GLY A 20 -23.50 -30.25 -0.26
C GLY A 20 -23.10 -29.33 -1.43
N VAL A 21 -23.81 -29.43 -2.56
CA VAL A 21 -23.56 -28.56 -3.73
C VAL A 21 -23.91 -27.10 -3.41
N ALA A 22 -25.06 -26.90 -2.75
CA ALA A 22 -25.49 -25.56 -2.37
C ALA A 22 -24.49 -24.89 -1.39
N LEU A 23 -23.96 -25.65 -0.41
CA LEU A 23 -23.00 -25.17 0.55
C LEU A 23 -21.68 -24.77 -0.13
N ILE A 24 -21.10 -25.65 -0.96
CA ILE A 24 -19.84 -25.40 -1.68
C ILE A 24 -19.99 -24.19 -2.60
N ALA A 25 -21.07 -24.11 -3.38
CA ALA A 25 -21.32 -22.99 -4.28
C ALA A 25 -21.48 -21.66 -3.51
N THR A 26 -22.25 -21.67 -2.41
CA THR A 26 -22.44 -20.48 -1.57
C THR A 26 -21.12 -20.06 -0.91
N MET A 27 -20.32 -20.99 -0.39
CA MET A 27 -19.00 -20.69 0.20
C MET A 27 -18.05 -20.08 -0.85
N ALA A 28 -17.99 -20.66 -2.06
CA ALA A 28 -17.15 -20.12 -3.13
C ALA A 28 -17.53 -18.66 -3.45
N LEU A 29 -18.83 -18.37 -3.62
CA LEU A 29 -19.32 -17.02 -3.87
C LEU A 29 -19.14 -16.10 -2.66
N THR A 30 -19.27 -16.60 -1.44
CA THR A 30 -18.99 -15.84 -0.21
C THR A 30 -17.54 -15.32 -0.20
N PHE A 31 -16.58 -16.19 -0.51
CA PHE A 31 -15.17 -15.77 -0.61
C PHE A 31 -14.94 -14.83 -1.79
N GLY A 32 -15.43 -15.16 -2.99
CA GLY A 32 -15.25 -14.31 -4.17
C GLY A 32 -15.84 -12.92 -4.00
N ILE A 33 -17.11 -12.82 -3.59
CA ILE A 33 -17.81 -11.55 -3.40
C ILE A 33 -17.26 -10.80 -2.18
N GLY A 34 -17.03 -11.50 -1.05
CA GLY A 34 -16.57 -10.89 0.20
C GLY A 34 -15.18 -10.27 0.08
N LEU A 35 -14.21 -10.99 -0.49
CA LEU A 35 -12.86 -10.46 -0.70
C LEU A 35 -12.87 -9.28 -1.70
N THR A 36 -13.65 -9.39 -2.79
CA THR A 36 -13.77 -8.32 -3.78
C THR A 36 -14.42 -7.07 -3.18
N THR A 37 -15.44 -7.24 -2.34
CA THR A 37 -16.06 -6.15 -1.60
C THR A 37 -15.10 -5.51 -0.59
N THR A 38 -14.31 -6.31 0.13
CA THR A 38 -13.27 -5.80 1.06
C THR A 38 -12.25 -4.96 0.32
N ALA A 39 -11.67 -5.49 -0.76
CA ALA A 39 -10.68 -4.79 -1.56
C ALA A 39 -11.24 -3.51 -2.20
N PHE A 40 -12.47 -3.58 -2.73
CA PHE A 40 -13.12 -2.39 -3.27
C PHE A 40 -13.43 -1.34 -2.19
N SER A 41 -13.78 -1.75 -0.96
CA SER A 41 -13.94 -0.82 0.17
C SER A 41 -12.65 -0.09 0.49
N ILE A 42 -11.50 -0.78 0.43
CA ILE A 42 -10.18 -0.19 0.64
C ILE A 42 -9.87 0.81 -0.49
N VAL A 43 -10.03 0.40 -1.74
CA VAL A 43 -9.80 1.27 -2.92
C VAL A 43 -10.74 2.48 -2.90
N TYR A 44 -12.01 2.27 -2.63
CA TYR A 44 -13.00 3.35 -2.55
C TYR A 44 -12.68 4.35 -1.44
N GLY A 45 -12.41 3.85 -0.23
CA GLY A 45 -12.13 4.67 0.95
C GLY A 45 -10.78 5.38 0.90
N ALA A 46 -9.78 4.83 0.19
CA ALA A 46 -8.46 5.42 0.07
C ALA A 46 -8.32 6.39 -1.12
N ILE A 47 -8.96 6.09 -2.26
CA ILE A 47 -8.74 6.83 -3.52
C ILE A 47 -10.02 7.50 -4.04
N MET A 48 -11.13 6.74 -4.15
CA MET A 48 -12.29 7.21 -4.92
C MET A 48 -13.22 8.14 -4.16
N LYS A 49 -13.23 8.06 -2.83
CA LYS A 49 -14.14 8.86 -1.99
C LYS A 49 -13.81 10.33 -2.02
N GLY A 50 -12.52 10.70 -2.19
CA GLY A 50 -12.04 12.07 -2.09
C GLY A 50 -12.02 12.59 -0.64
N LEU A 51 -11.75 13.88 -0.49
CA LEU A 51 -11.67 14.53 0.82
C LEU A 51 -13.05 14.59 1.51
N PRO A 52 -13.10 14.44 2.86
CA PRO A 52 -14.35 14.40 3.63
C PRO A 52 -14.96 15.78 3.88
N PHE A 53 -14.87 16.66 2.89
CA PHE A 53 -15.40 18.03 2.93
C PHE A 53 -16.53 18.24 1.92
N PRO A 54 -17.39 19.25 2.09
CA PRO A 54 -18.36 19.60 1.06
C PRO A 54 -17.67 19.83 -0.28
N ASP A 55 -18.15 19.16 -1.34
CA ASP A 55 -17.53 19.17 -2.68
C ASP A 55 -16.02 18.83 -2.68
N GLY A 56 -15.57 17.94 -1.79
CA GLY A 56 -14.16 17.58 -1.64
C GLY A 56 -13.48 17.08 -2.91
N GLN A 57 -14.25 16.55 -3.87
CA GLN A 57 -13.74 16.14 -5.19
C GLN A 57 -13.27 17.31 -6.06
N ARG A 58 -13.67 18.56 -5.73
CA ARG A 58 -13.23 19.77 -6.42
C ARG A 58 -11.97 20.37 -5.82
N ILE A 59 -11.44 19.79 -4.73
CA ILE A 59 -10.18 20.22 -4.13
C ILE A 59 -9.05 19.55 -4.89
N VAL A 60 -8.15 20.39 -5.40
CA VAL A 60 -7.00 19.99 -6.19
C VAL A 60 -5.71 20.49 -5.54
N GLU A 61 -4.61 19.82 -5.81
CA GLU A 61 -3.27 20.25 -5.48
C GLU A 61 -2.56 20.77 -6.73
N VAL A 62 -1.75 21.81 -6.53
CA VAL A 62 -0.88 22.37 -7.55
C VAL A 62 0.57 22.19 -7.09
N TYR A 63 1.33 21.45 -7.85
CA TYR A 63 2.75 21.21 -7.60
C TYR A 63 3.59 21.44 -8.85
N ARG A 64 4.89 21.52 -8.69
CA ARG A 64 5.84 21.65 -9.79
C ARG A 64 6.42 20.30 -10.17
N SER A 65 6.78 20.13 -11.43
CA SER A 65 7.57 19.00 -11.91
C SER A 65 8.70 19.47 -12.82
N ASN A 66 9.79 18.70 -12.86
CA ASN A 66 10.85 18.88 -13.84
C ASN A 66 11.16 17.55 -14.53
N PRO A 67 10.44 17.22 -15.63
CA PRO A 67 10.62 15.95 -16.34
C PRO A 67 12.06 15.77 -16.84
N SER A 68 12.74 16.88 -17.18
CA SER A 68 14.11 16.84 -17.67
C SER A 68 15.11 16.36 -16.63
N GLN A 69 14.83 16.58 -15.35
CA GLN A 69 15.64 16.14 -14.21
C GLN A 69 15.06 14.91 -13.48
N GLY A 70 13.97 14.34 -14.00
CA GLY A 70 13.29 13.22 -13.37
C GLY A 70 12.52 13.58 -12.08
N ALA A 71 12.39 14.87 -11.75
CA ALA A 71 11.64 15.34 -10.58
C ALA A 71 10.14 15.39 -10.90
N ARG A 72 9.38 14.42 -10.39
CA ARG A 72 7.96 14.25 -10.70
C ARG A 72 7.04 15.16 -9.87
N GLN A 73 7.40 15.41 -8.61
CA GLN A 73 6.63 16.26 -7.70
C GLN A 73 7.57 17.11 -6.86
N MET A 74 7.37 18.42 -6.93
CA MET A 74 8.16 19.42 -6.22
C MET A 74 7.20 20.43 -5.61
N GLY A 75 7.50 20.91 -4.42
CA GLY A 75 6.76 22.02 -3.82
C GLY A 75 6.84 23.31 -4.65
N VAL A 76 6.04 24.26 -4.29
CA VAL A 76 5.94 25.56 -4.96
C VAL A 76 6.68 26.61 -4.11
N PRO A 77 7.75 27.26 -4.61
CA PRO A 77 8.40 28.36 -3.90
C PRO A 77 7.44 29.54 -3.69
N ILE A 78 7.67 30.32 -2.64
CA ILE A 78 6.80 31.45 -2.28
C ILE A 78 6.60 32.43 -3.43
N GLY A 79 7.64 32.74 -4.21
CA GLY A 79 7.55 33.59 -5.39
C GLY A 79 6.66 33.06 -6.50
N ASP A 80 6.72 31.73 -6.77
CA ASP A 80 5.85 31.09 -7.76
C ASP A 80 4.40 31.02 -7.26
N TYR A 81 4.19 30.78 -5.95
CA TYR A 81 2.86 30.84 -5.35
C TYR A 81 2.20 32.24 -5.49
N ALA A 82 2.96 33.30 -5.26
CA ALA A 82 2.48 34.66 -5.46
C ALA A 82 2.05 34.93 -6.90
N ASP A 83 2.85 34.48 -7.87
CA ASP A 83 2.51 34.56 -9.29
C ASP A 83 1.29 33.71 -9.65
N TYR A 84 1.18 32.49 -9.15
CA TYR A 84 -0.02 31.65 -9.33
C TYR A 84 -1.25 32.36 -8.80
N ARG A 85 -1.19 32.87 -7.55
CA ARG A 85 -2.30 33.58 -6.91
C ARG A 85 -2.76 34.81 -7.70
N ALA A 86 -1.82 35.55 -8.30
CA ALA A 86 -2.12 36.76 -9.06
C ALA A 86 -2.68 36.48 -10.46
N GLN A 87 -2.26 35.39 -11.12
CA GLN A 87 -2.52 35.20 -12.54
C GLN A 87 -3.60 34.14 -12.85
N GLN A 88 -3.82 33.14 -11.96
CA GLN A 88 -4.75 32.05 -12.20
C GLN A 88 -6.22 32.52 -12.00
N ARG A 89 -7.17 31.83 -12.67
CA ARG A 89 -8.61 32.09 -12.60
C ARG A 89 -9.44 30.81 -12.40
N SER A 90 -8.76 29.70 -12.29
CA SER A 90 -9.37 28.37 -12.27
C SER A 90 -9.72 27.88 -10.88
N LEU A 91 -9.09 28.42 -9.85
CA LEU A 91 -9.22 28.00 -8.45
C LEU A 91 -9.65 29.16 -7.56
N ASP A 92 -10.71 28.96 -6.79
CA ASP A 92 -11.18 29.91 -5.77
C ASP A 92 -11.82 29.14 -4.60
N PRO A 93 -11.23 29.20 -3.40
CA PRO A 93 -9.96 29.85 -3.04
C PRO A 93 -8.72 29.04 -3.45
N LEU A 94 -7.57 29.73 -3.49
CA LEU A 94 -6.23 29.15 -3.60
C LEU A 94 -5.49 29.39 -2.30
N ALA A 95 -4.88 28.35 -1.74
CA ALA A 95 -4.14 28.39 -0.48
C ALA A 95 -2.77 27.75 -0.62
N GLY A 96 -1.78 28.31 0.06
CA GLY A 96 -0.46 27.74 0.22
C GLY A 96 -0.21 27.38 1.68
N TYR A 97 0.47 26.28 1.93
CA TYR A 97 0.83 25.83 3.26
C TYR A 97 2.10 24.98 3.25
N TYR A 98 2.72 24.86 4.40
CA TYR A 98 3.65 23.77 4.68
C TYR A 98 3.36 23.19 6.07
N THR A 99 3.61 21.89 6.22
CA THR A 99 3.44 21.20 7.48
C THR A 99 4.78 21.04 8.20
N GLY A 100 4.71 20.95 9.49
CA GLY A 100 5.88 20.78 10.33
C GLY A 100 5.47 20.47 11.75
N THR A 101 6.38 20.67 12.66
CA THR A 101 6.11 20.40 14.07
C THR A 101 6.29 21.65 14.90
N VAL A 102 5.42 21.80 15.88
CA VAL A 102 5.39 22.95 16.80
C VAL A 102 5.63 22.46 18.22
N ASN A 103 6.64 23.00 18.87
CA ASN A 103 6.87 22.75 20.28
C ASN A 103 5.99 23.69 21.09
N VAL A 104 5.08 23.14 21.85
CA VAL A 104 4.20 23.91 22.75
C VAL A 104 4.68 23.74 24.16
N SER A 105 5.06 24.87 24.78
CA SER A 105 5.55 24.95 26.14
C SER A 105 4.70 25.91 27.00
N GLY A 106 4.94 25.96 28.29
CA GLY A 106 4.22 26.83 29.24
C GLY A 106 4.31 26.28 30.66
N THR A 107 3.23 26.28 31.41
CA THR A 107 3.14 25.76 32.80
C THR A 107 3.25 24.24 32.89
N GLU A 108 3.00 23.52 31.79
CA GLU A 108 3.11 22.07 31.66
C GLU A 108 4.38 21.69 30.88
N GLN A 109 4.73 20.39 30.89
CA GLN A 109 5.83 19.88 30.09
C GLN A 109 5.68 20.28 28.61
N ALA A 110 6.80 20.57 27.96
CA ALA A 110 6.81 20.84 26.53
C ALA A 110 6.36 19.58 25.75
N GLU A 111 5.43 19.79 24.86
CA GLU A 111 4.89 18.75 23.98
C GLU A 111 5.06 19.18 22.52
N ARG A 112 5.28 18.21 21.68
CA ARG A 112 5.38 18.41 20.25
C ARG A 112 4.07 18.05 19.58
N TYR A 113 3.54 19.00 18.83
CA TYR A 113 2.32 18.89 18.05
C TYR A 113 2.63 18.97 16.56
N ALA A 114 1.81 18.29 15.74
CA ALA A 114 1.81 18.52 14.31
C ALA A 114 1.20 19.92 14.03
N GLY A 115 1.91 20.74 13.30
CA GLY A 115 1.46 22.08 12.96
C GLY A 115 1.45 22.33 11.46
N ALA A 116 0.63 23.26 11.01
CA ALA A 116 0.66 23.77 9.66
C ALA A 116 0.77 25.29 9.65
N TRP A 117 1.68 25.81 8.86
CA TRP A 117 1.73 27.23 8.51
C TRP A 117 0.91 27.44 7.24
N VAL A 118 -0.17 28.17 7.35
CA VAL A 118 -1.20 28.24 6.31
C VAL A 118 -1.55 29.67 5.93
N THR A 119 -1.86 29.91 4.67
CA THR A 119 -2.48 31.17 4.26
C THR A 119 -3.92 31.27 4.75
N ALA A 120 -4.46 32.48 4.89
CA ALA A 120 -5.80 32.72 5.40
C ALA A 120 -6.91 32.00 4.58
N GLY A 121 -6.66 31.73 3.30
CA GLY A 121 -7.57 31.02 2.40
C GLY A 121 -7.73 29.51 2.69
N THR A 122 -6.86 28.90 3.48
CA THR A 122 -6.82 27.44 3.67
C THR A 122 -8.13 26.85 4.22
N PHE A 123 -8.72 27.52 5.22
CA PHE A 123 -9.99 27.05 5.79
C PHE A 123 -11.17 27.22 4.81
N ALA A 124 -11.08 28.19 3.92
CA ALA A 124 -12.09 28.39 2.87
C ALA A 124 -12.00 27.31 1.78
N VAL A 125 -10.82 26.76 1.48
CA VAL A 125 -10.66 25.61 0.56
C VAL A 125 -11.52 24.43 1.02
N THR A 126 -11.58 24.17 2.32
CA THR A 126 -12.35 23.06 2.90
C THR A 126 -13.78 23.48 3.29
N SER A 127 -14.11 24.76 3.25
CA SER A 127 -15.37 25.34 3.77
C SER A 127 -15.59 25.03 5.26
N ALA A 128 -14.52 24.80 6.01
CA ALA A 128 -14.61 24.46 7.42
C ALA A 128 -14.80 25.71 8.30
N ARG A 129 -15.60 25.54 9.34
CA ARG A 129 -15.88 26.60 10.33
C ARG A 129 -15.42 26.15 11.71
N PRO A 130 -14.83 27.04 12.53
CA PRO A 130 -14.44 26.73 13.89
C PRO A 130 -15.69 26.53 14.78
N ILE A 131 -15.55 25.73 15.84
CA ILE A 131 -16.61 25.53 16.86
C ILE A 131 -16.59 26.63 17.92
N LEU A 132 -15.41 27.25 18.16
CA LEU A 132 -15.22 28.40 19.03
C LEU A 132 -14.36 29.45 18.30
N GLY A 133 -14.69 30.70 18.48
CA GLY A 133 -13.91 31.81 17.93
C GLY A 133 -13.99 31.94 16.40
N ARG A 134 -12.85 32.18 15.76
CA ARG A 134 -12.73 32.43 14.33
C ARG A 134 -11.49 31.78 13.70
N VAL A 135 -11.44 31.71 12.38
CA VAL A 135 -10.24 31.39 11.59
C VAL A 135 -9.47 32.68 11.25
N PHE A 136 -8.36 32.52 10.54
CA PHE A 136 -7.52 33.67 10.09
C PHE A 136 -8.30 34.60 9.18
N ARG A 137 -8.08 35.89 9.35
CA ARG A 137 -8.57 36.97 8.48
C ARG A 137 -7.54 37.27 7.38
N PRO A 138 -7.97 37.76 6.24
CA PRO A 138 -7.06 38.31 5.22
C PRO A 138 -6.12 39.34 5.85
N GLY A 139 -4.81 39.17 5.61
CA GLY A 139 -3.76 40.02 6.16
C GLY A 139 -3.10 39.48 7.44
N GLU A 140 -3.70 38.54 8.16
CA GLU A 140 -3.01 37.86 9.27
C GLU A 140 -1.91 36.92 8.77
N ASP A 141 -1.97 36.50 7.49
CA ASP A 141 -0.93 35.75 6.76
C ASP A 141 0.11 36.64 6.04
N ALA A 142 0.08 37.94 6.28
CA ALA A 142 1.10 38.88 5.80
C ALA A 142 2.16 39.19 6.90
N PRO A 143 3.36 39.60 6.54
CA PRO A 143 4.36 40.04 7.51
C PRO A 143 3.80 41.08 8.50
N GLY A 144 3.92 40.84 9.80
CA GLY A 144 3.36 41.69 10.85
C GLY A 144 1.85 41.55 11.08
N GLY A 145 1.19 40.57 10.49
CA GLY A 145 -0.27 40.33 10.60
C GLY A 145 -0.75 39.86 11.99
N GLY A 146 0.18 39.60 12.92
CA GLY A 146 -0.10 39.23 14.31
C GLY A 146 0.20 37.77 14.65
N ASP A 147 0.50 37.56 15.95
CA ASP A 147 0.81 36.24 16.49
C ASP A 147 -0.46 35.56 16.99
N VAL A 148 -1.17 34.94 16.07
CA VAL A 148 -2.44 34.27 16.31
C VAL A 148 -2.34 32.77 15.96
N VAL A 149 -3.12 31.92 16.63
CA VAL A 149 -3.13 30.48 16.41
C VAL A 149 -4.56 29.93 16.45
N VAL A 150 -4.85 29.00 15.57
CA VAL A 150 -6.06 28.18 15.60
C VAL A 150 -5.66 26.79 16.08
N ILE A 151 -6.38 26.22 17.05
CA ILE A 151 -6.07 24.91 17.61
C ILE A 151 -7.11 23.84 17.19
N GLY A 152 -6.68 22.61 17.13
CA GLY A 152 -7.51 21.46 16.85
C GLY A 152 -8.31 20.99 18.06
N TYR A 153 -9.41 20.27 17.80
CA TYR A 153 -10.28 19.72 18.84
C TYR A 153 -9.52 18.82 19.83
N GLY A 154 -8.63 17.98 19.31
CA GLY A 154 -7.83 17.06 20.12
C GLY A 154 -6.96 17.77 21.15
N MET A 155 -6.23 18.82 20.70
CA MET A 155 -5.41 19.66 21.57
C MET A 155 -6.25 20.41 22.58
N TRP A 156 -7.37 21.01 22.17
CA TRP A 156 -8.28 21.72 23.04
C TRP A 156 -8.82 20.81 24.17
N ARG A 157 -9.21 19.57 23.87
CA ARG A 157 -9.72 18.62 24.86
C ARG A 157 -8.64 18.08 25.78
N LYS A 158 -7.48 17.69 25.25
CA LYS A 158 -6.43 17.00 26.02
C LYS A 158 -5.62 17.96 26.89
N ARG A 159 -5.19 19.11 26.32
CA ARG A 159 -4.31 20.06 27.01
C ARG A 159 -5.08 21.13 27.79
N PHE A 160 -6.24 21.56 27.29
CA PHE A 160 -7.02 22.65 27.89
C PHE A 160 -8.34 22.18 28.50
N GLY A 161 -8.54 20.88 28.69
CA GLY A 161 -9.72 20.34 29.37
C GLY A 161 -11.07 20.64 28.70
N GLY A 162 -11.08 21.15 27.46
CA GLY A 162 -12.30 21.55 26.76
C GLY A 162 -12.88 22.88 27.26
N ASP A 163 -12.07 23.76 27.81
CA ASP A 163 -12.51 25.06 28.34
C ASP A 163 -13.05 25.96 27.21
N SER A 164 -14.30 26.39 27.33
CA SER A 164 -14.97 27.27 26.36
C SER A 164 -14.41 28.69 26.35
N ALA A 165 -13.72 29.12 27.42
CA ALA A 165 -13.07 30.42 27.54
C ALA A 165 -11.63 30.43 27.00
N ILE A 166 -11.25 29.46 26.18
CA ILE A 166 -9.88 29.32 25.64
C ILE A 166 -9.53 30.42 24.64
N VAL A 167 -10.51 30.97 23.92
CA VAL A 167 -10.29 32.03 22.92
C VAL A 167 -9.80 33.31 23.60
N GLY A 168 -8.71 33.89 23.13
CA GLY A 168 -8.03 35.03 23.71
C GLY A 168 -6.87 34.67 24.67
N ARG A 169 -6.72 33.40 25.08
CA ARG A 169 -5.57 32.97 25.88
C ARG A 169 -4.30 32.86 25.03
N THR A 170 -3.17 33.03 25.71
CA THR A 170 -1.83 32.92 25.11
C THR A 170 -1.37 31.45 25.13
N LEU A 171 -0.89 30.98 23.99
CA LEU A 171 -0.20 29.71 23.79
C LEU A 171 1.26 30.02 23.45
N ARG A 172 2.21 29.40 24.14
CA ARG A 172 3.63 29.51 23.77
C ARG A 172 3.97 28.42 22.76
N ALA A 173 4.11 28.79 21.50
CA ALA A 173 4.44 27.90 20.39
C ALA A 173 5.85 28.25 19.87
N ASN A 174 6.73 27.26 19.82
CA ASN A 174 8.13 27.43 19.42
C ASN A 174 8.87 28.54 20.20
N GLY A 175 8.56 28.68 21.47
CA GLY A 175 9.18 29.72 22.33
C GLY A 175 8.56 31.11 22.19
N GLN A 176 7.61 31.35 21.27
CA GLN A 176 6.93 32.62 21.06
C GLN A 176 5.47 32.60 21.54
N PRO A 177 4.92 33.72 22.03
CA PRO A 177 3.53 33.79 22.46
C PRO A 177 2.60 34.01 21.28
N PHE A 178 1.57 33.17 21.17
CA PHE A 178 0.47 33.28 20.19
C PHE A 178 -0.86 33.38 20.91
N THR A 179 -1.78 34.19 20.39
CA THR A 179 -3.14 34.28 20.89
C THR A 179 -4.03 33.25 20.23
N ILE A 180 -4.67 32.38 21.01
CA ILE A 180 -5.65 31.41 20.49
C ILE A 180 -6.88 32.18 20.02
N ILE A 181 -7.21 32.11 18.71
CA ILE A 181 -8.35 32.82 18.13
C ILE A 181 -9.51 31.91 17.75
N GLY A 182 -9.29 30.60 17.71
CA GLY A 182 -10.35 29.64 17.37
C GLY A 182 -9.99 28.21 17.64
N VAL A 183 -11.03 27.37 17.70
CA VAL A 183 -10.93 25.92 17.86
C VAL A 183 -11.65 25.25 16.68
N MET A 184 -10.98 24.34 15.97
CA MET A 184 -11.56 23.62 14.85
C MET A 184 -12.44 22.44 15.33
N PRO A 185 -13.40 21.97 14.49
CA PRO A 185 -14.25 20.85 14.83
C PRO A 185 -13.47 19.54 15.02
N GLU A 186 -14.11 18.59 15.72
CA GLU A 186 -13.60 17.23 15.79
C GLU A 186 -13.35 16.64 14.38
N ARG A 187 -12.23 15.95 14.20
CA ARG A 187 -11.77 15.38 12.92
C ARG A 187 -11.38 16.37 11.82
N TYR A 188 -11.33 17.66 12.10
CA TYR A 188 -10.71 18.60 11.18
C TYR A 188 -9.19 18.64 11.42
N VAL A 189 -8.45 18.10 10.50
CA VAL A 189 -6.98 17.94 10.60
C VAL A 189 -6.27 18.31 9.29
N PHE A 190 -6.99 18.91 8.31
CA PHE A 190 -6.43 19.39 7.05
C PHE A 190 -5.36 20.48 7.29
N PRO A 191 -4.24 20.51 6.54
CA PRO A 191 -3.99 19.73 5.31
C PRO A 191 -3.46 18.31 5.53
N ASP A 192 -2.92 17.99 6.71
CA ASP A 192 -2.38 16.71 7.08
C ASP A 192 -2.45 16.61 8.60
N GLU A 193 -2.94 15.58 9.19
CA GLU A 193 -3.12 15.30 10.63
C GLU A 193 -2.53 16.33 11.63
N VAL A 194 -2.85 17.61 11.44
CA VAL A 194 -2.31 18.72 12.24
C VAL A 194 -3.18 19.03 13.46
N ASP A 195 -2.51 19.40 14.57
CA ASP A 195 -3.12 19.77 15.84
C ASP A 195 -3.37 21.27 15.98
N LEU A 196 -2.61 22.08 15.23
CA LEU A 196 -2.71 23.55 15.28
C LEU A 196 -2.27 24.20 13.98
N TRP A 197 -2.81 25.38 13.70
CA TRP A 197 -2.52 26.18 12.50
C TRP A 197 -1.96 27.51 12.89
N LEU A 198 -0.86 27.89 12.25
CA LEU A 198 -0.18 29.18 12.39
C LEU A 198 -0.31 29.95 11.08
N PRO A 199 -0.40 31.28 11.09
CA PRO A 199 -0.46 32.05 9.86
C PRO A 199 0.90 31.97 9.14
N LEU A 200 0.83 31.70 7.84
CA LEU A 200 2.01 31.68 6.97
C LEU A 200 2.33 33.11 6.55
N GLN A 201 3.17 33.78 7.31
CA GLN A 201 3.59 35.16 7.03
C GLN A 201 4.56 35.17 5.84
N LEU A 202 3.99 35.32 4.64
CA LEU A 202 4.72 35.33 3.39
C LEU A 202 5.25 36.72 3.05
N ASP A 203 6.53 36.80 2.77
CA ASP A 203 7.12 37.98 2.12
C ASP A 203 7.79 37.55 0.81
N PRO A 204 7.07 37.57 -0.33
CA PRO A 204 7.63 37.18 -1.61
C PRO A 204 8.68 38.14 -2.15
N VAL A 205 8.80 39.34 -1.57
CA VAL A 205 9.75 40.36 -2.01
C VAL A 205 11.08 40.26 -1.25
N ALA A 206 11.04 39.88 0.04
CA ALA A 206 12.24 39.78 0.88
C ALA A 206 13.13 38.58 0.55
N LEU A 207 12.58 37.54 -0.07
CA LEU A 207 13.30 36.31 -0.42
C LEU A 207 13.70 36.32 -1.87
N LYS A 208 14.92 35.85 -2.17
CA LYS A 208 15.28 35.51 -3.56
C LYS A 208 14.36 34.43 -4.08
N ARG A 209 14.00 34.51 -5.34
CA ARG A 209 13.13 33.51 -5.98
C ARG A 209 13.78 32.11 -5.88
N GLY A 210 13.05 31.17 -5.35
CA GLY A 210 13.55 29.82 -5.10
C GLY A 210 14.05 29.57 -3.66
N ASP A 211 14.31 30.62 -2.90
CA ASP A 211 14.67 30.53 -1.48
C ASP A 211 13.42 30.40 -0.57
N GLY A 212 13.64 30.03 0.66
CA GLY A 212 12.60 29.84 1.67
C GLY A 212 11.90 28.47 1.62
N ASN A 213 10.81 28.35 2.37
CA ASN A 213 10.03 27.12 2.45
C ASN A 213 9.28 26.88 1.15
N TRP A 214 9.29 25.63 0.70
CA TRP A 214 8.48 25.20 -0.42
C TRP A 214 7.09 24.85 0.08
N LEU A 215 6.08 25.37 -0.62
CA LEU A 215 4.69 25.22 -0.23
C LEU A 215 4.06 24.05 -0.96
N THR A 216 3.14 23.39 -0.27
CA THR A 216 2.07 22.65 -0.92
C THR A 216 0.96 23.65 -1.23
N VAL A 217 0.43 23.61 -2.43
CA VAL A 217 -0.61 24.56 -2.87
C VAL A 217 -1.89 23.79 -3.15
N ALA A 218 -2.94 24.08 -2.40
CA ALA A 218 -4.26 23.50 -2.60
C ALA A 218 -5.28 24.58 -3.01
N GLY A 219 -6.24 24.19 -3.81
CA GLY A 219 -7.32 25.10 -4.21
C GLY A 219 -8.59 24.35 -4.56
N ARG A 220 -9.69 25.09 -4.61
CA ARG A 220 -10.97 24.54 -5.04
C ARG A 220 -11.27 25.00 -6.45
N LEU A 221 -11.59 24.09 -7.36
CA LEU A 221 -12.01 24.42 -8.70
C LEU A 221 -13.21 25.40 -8.68
N THR A 222 -13.13 26.50 -9.41
CA THR A 222 -14.21 27.46 -9.55
C THR A 222 -15.46 26.78 -10.13
N PRO A 223 -16.70 27.13 -9.73
CA PRO A 223 -17.90 26.51 -10.28
C PRO A 223 -17.92 26.56 -11.82
N GLY A 224 -18.10 25.38 -12.44
CA GLY A 224 -18.11 25.23 -13.89
C GLY A 224 -16.74 25.04 -14.55
N VAL A 225 -15.63 25.17 -13.81
CA VAL A 225 -14.28 24.92 -14.31
C VAL A 225 -13.92 23.43 -14.15
N THR A 226 -13.45 22.83 -15.24
CA THR A 226 -12.97 21.43 -15.26
C THR A 226 -11.49 21.35 -14.87
N LEU A 227 -11.07 20.18 -14.42
CA LEU A 227 -9.65 19.90 -14.13
C LEU A 227 -8.76 20.15 -15.37
N ALA A 228 -9.25 19.85 -16.58
CA ALA A 228 -8.51 20.08 -17.83
C ALA A 228 -8.27 21.58 -18.08
N GLN A 229 -9.26 22.41 -17.78
CA GLN A 229 -9.12 23.87 -17.89
C GLN A 229 -8.14 24.42 -16.85
N ALA A 230 -8.18 23.92 -15.61
CA ALA A 230 -7.22 24.31 -14.58
C ALA A 230 -5.77 23.91 -14.97
N LYS A 231 -5.60 22.70 -15.50
CA LYS A 231 -4.29 22.26 -16.04
C LYS A 231 -3.76 23.18 -17.15
N ALA A 232 -4.63 23.61 -18.06
CA ALA A 232 -4.27 24.51 -19.14
C ALA A 232 -3.90 25.92 -18.61
N ASP A 233 -4.66 26.44 -17.64
CA ASP A 233 -4.43 27.76 -17.02
C ASP A 233 -3.06 27.79 -16.32
N PHE A 234 -2.80 26.86 -15.39
CA PHE A 234 -1.51 26.76 -14.68
C PHE A 234 -0.34 26.43 -15.62
N GLY A 235 -0.58 25.61 -16.65
CA GLY A 235 0.44 25.32 -17.67
C GLY A 235 0.84 26.57 -18.49
N ALA A 236 -0.11 27.45 -18.80
CA ALA A 236 0.16 28.73 -19.45
C ALA A 236 0.96 29.66 -18.51
N ILE A 237 0.63 29.71 -17.22
CA ILE A 237 1.40 30.49 -16.23
C ILE A 237 2.82 29.96 -16.12
N ALA A 238 3.00 28.65 -15.98
CA ALA A 238 4.33 28.03 -15.88
C ALA A 238 5.20 28.35 -17.09
N LYS A 239 4.65 28.36 -18.32
CA LYS A 239 5.39 28.77 -19.52
C LYS A 239 5.84 30.22 -19.47
N ARG A 240 5.00 31.15 -18.97
CA ARG A 240 5.40 32.56 -18.75
C ARG A 240 6.52 32.69 -17.73
N LEU A 241 6.42 31.94 -16.62
CA LEU A 241 7.45 31.96 -15.58
C LEU A 241 8.78 31.39 -16.06
N GLN A 242 8.76 30.35 -16.91
CA GLN A 242 9.98 29.82 -17.55
C GLN A 242 10.68 30.87 -18.41
N GLN A 243 9.93 31.71 -19.11
CA GLN A 243 10.50 32.78 -19.95
C GLN A 243 11.03 33.93 -19.11
N GLN A 244 10.34 34.28 -18.06
CA GLN A 244 10.66 35.44 -17.19
C GLN A 244 11.79 35.12 -16.21
N TYR A 245 11.85 33.90 -15.68
CA TYR A 245 12.77 33.47 -14.61
C TYR A 245 13.56 32.22 -15.03
N LYS A 246 14.42 32.38 -16.01
CA LYS A 246 15.20 31.27 -16.62
C LYS A 246 16.06 30.52 -15.61
N ASP A 247 16.63 31.21 -14.61
CA ASP A 247 17.54 30.62 -13.62
C ASP A 247 16.84 29.66 -12.66
N THR A 248 15.55 29.91 -12.33
CA THR A 248 14.82 29.14 -11.31
C THR A 248 13.69 28.27 -11.85
N ASN A 249 13.19 28.61 -13.05
CA ASN A 249 11.98 28.00 -13.61
C ASN A 249 12.20 27.28 -14.94
N GLN A 250 13.45 27.21 -15.46
CA GLN A 250 13.71 26.52 -16.73
C GLN A 250 13.34 25.03 -16.62
N GLY A 251 12.51 24.52 -17.53
CA GLY A 251 12.04 23.14 -17.54
C GLY A 251 11.04 22.78 -16.43
N ILE A 252 10.57 23.78 -15.67
CA ILE A 252 9.57 23.60 -14.62
C ILE A 252 8.17 23.66 -15.20
N GLU A 253 7.39 22.62 -14.98
CA GLU A 253 5.98 22.54 -15.32
C GLU A 253 5.11 22.69 -14.07
N ALA A 254 3.93 23.31 -14.20
CA ALA A 254 2.91 23.27 -13.17
C ALA A 254 1.93 22.12 -13.43
N VAL A 255 1.75 21.28 -12.43
CA VAL A 255 0.84 20.13 -12.48
C VAL A 255 -0.33 20.39 -11.54
N VAL A 256 -1.56 20.21 -12.04
CA VAL A 256 -2.78 20.27 -11.23
C VAL A 256 -3.38 18.87 -11.18
N ALA A 257 -3.57 18.33 -10.00
CA ALA A 257 -4.13 16.98 -9.80
C ALA A 257 -5.20 17.00 -8.70
N PRO A 258 -6.15 16.03 -8.68
CA PRO A 258 -6.99 15.82 -7.50
C PRO A 258 -6.11 15.67 -6.26
N TYR A 259 -6.53 16.27 -5.15
CA TYR A 259 -5.70 16.31 -3.93
C TYR A 259 -5.23 14.93 -3.48
N VAL A 260 -6.14 13.96 -3.42
CA VAL A 260 -5.83 12.58 -3.00
C VAL A 260 -4.84 11.90 -3.95
N ASP A 261 -4.96 12.16 -5.27
CA ASP A 261 -4.04 11.57 -6.26
C ASP A 261 -2.62 12.14 -6.15
N ALA A 262 -2.52 13.45 -5.85
CA ALA A 262 -1.23 14.11 -5.64
C ALA A 262 -0.53 13.61 -4.37
N GLU A 263 -1.25 13.52 -3.25
CA GLU A 263 -0.71 13.10 -1.96
C GLU A 263 -0.31 11.62 -1.92
N LEU A 264 -1.12 10.72 -2.50
CA LEU A 264 -0.81 9.29 -2.52
C LEU A 264 0.31 8.94 -3.52
N GLY A 265 0.43 9.69 -4.60
CA GLY A 265 1.34 9.35 -5.70
C GLY A 265 0.96 8.08 -6.47
N PRO A 266 1.75 7.67 -7.47
CA PRO A 266 1.40 6.57 -8.38
C PRO A 266 1.54 5.16 -7.77
N GLU A 267 2.46 4.98 -6.83
CA GLU A 267 2.80 3.65 -6.29
C GLU A 267 1.67 3.02 -5.46
N PRO A 268 1.04 3.71 -4.50
CA PRO A 268 -0.13 3.20 -3.79
C PRO A 268 -1.33 2.93 -4.70
N HIS A 269 -1.55 3.75 -5.74
CA HIS A 269 -2.59 3.50 -6.74
C HIS A 269 -2.36 2.16 -7.45
N GLN A 270 -1.13 1.93 -7.94
CA GLN A 270 -0.78 0.68 -8.61
C GLN A 270 -0.95 -0.54 -7.70
N LEU A 271 -0.53 -0.43 -6.43
CA LEU A 271 -0.71 -1.47 -5.42
C LEU A 271 -2.19 -1.82 -5.21
N LEU A 272 -3.03 -0.81 -4.98
CA LEU A 272 -4.44 -0.99 -4.67
C LEU A 272 -5.23 -1.55 -5.88
N TYR A 273 -4.95 -1.10 -7.10
CA TYR A 273 -5.56 -1.66 -8.31
C TYR A 273 -5.08 -3.09 -8.61
N THR A 274 -3.81 -3.40 -8.35
CA THR A 274 -3.29 -4.77 -8.47
C THR A 274 -3.98 -5.71 -7.49
N MET A 275 -4.18 -5.27 -6.25
CA MET A 275 -4.95 -6.01 -5.24
C MET A 275 -6.40 -6.24 -5.70
N LEU A 276 -7.07 -5.20 -6.23
CA LEU A 276 -8.44 -5.31 -6.75
C LEU A 276 -8.51 -6.31 -7.91
N GLY A 277 -7.53 -6.30 -8.83
CA GLY A 277 -7.41 -7.28 -9.90
C GLY A 277 -7.23 -8.70 -9.39
N ALA A 278 -6.40 -8.90 -8.36
CA ALA A 278 -6.17 -10.21 -7.75
C ALA A 278 -7.45 -10.81 -7.15
N VAL A 279 -8.22 -10.01 -6.38
CA VAL A 279 -9.49 -10.51 -5.81
C VAL A 279 -10.56 -10.71 -6.88
N PHE A 280 -10.52 -9.96 -7.97
CA PHE A 280 -11.40 -10.21 -9.12
C PHE A 280 -11.11 -11.57 -9.76
N PHE A 281 -9.85 -12.01 -9.82
CA PHE A 281 -9.51 -13.37 -10.24
C PHE A 281 -10.09 -14.42 -9.28
N VAL A 282 -10.05 -14.18 -7.96
CA VAL A 282 -10.71 -15.07 -6.99
C VAL A 282 -12.22 -15.17 -7.26
N LEU A 283 -12.88 -14.06 -7.58
CA LEU A 283 -14.29 -14.04 -7.95
C LEU A 283 -14.55 -14.86 -9.24
N LEU A 284 -13.70 -14.71 -10.27
CA LEU A 284 -13.82 -15.48 -11.51
C LEU A 284 -13.65 -16.98 -11.26
N ILE A 285 -12.70 -17.38 -10.42
CA ILE A 285 -12.49 -18.77 -9.97
C ILE A 285 -13.76 -19.28 -9.27
N ALA A 286 -14.33 -18.50 -8.35
CA ALA A 286 -15.56 -18.85 -7.65
C ALA A 286 -16.74 -19.02 -8.61
N CYS A 287 -16.89 -18.11 -9.58
CA CYS A 287 -17.93 -18.20 -10.62
C CYS A 287 -17.75 -19.42 -11.51
N ALA A 288 -16.51 -19.76 -11.90
CA ALA A 288 -16.22 -20.96 -12.69
C ALA A 288 -16.56 -22.24 -11.94
N ASN A 289 -16.25 -22.29 -10.64
CA ASN A 289 -16.63 -23.41 -9.77
C ASN A 289 -18.14 -23.60 -9.69
N VAL A 290 -18.89 -22.50 -9.47
CA VAL A 290 -20.35 -22.55 -9.42
C VAL A 290 -20.94 -22.94 -10.78
N ALA A 291 -20.37 -22.43 -11.89
CA ALA A 291 -20.78 -22.82 -13.25
C ALA A 291 -20.58 -24.33 -13.48
N ASN A 292 -19.45 -24.90 -13.06
CA ASN A 292 -19.17 -26.33 -13.13
C ASN A 292 -20.18 -27.14 -12.31
N LEU A 293 -20.50 -26.71 -11.07
CA LEU A 293 -21.51 -27.37 -10.24
C LEU A 293 -22.92 -27.28 -10.83
N LEU A 294 -23.27 -26.14 -11.45
CA LEU A 294 -24.56 -25.98 -12.14
C LEU A 294 -24.63 -26.77 -13.45
N LEU A 295 -23.52 -26.93 -14.19
CA LEU A 295 -23.43 -27.80 -15.36
C LEU A 295 -23.65 -29.26 -15.00
N ASP A 296 -23.07 -29.72 -13.90
CA ASP A 296 -23.31 -31.08 -13.38
C ASP A 296 -24.80 -31.31 -13.06
N ARG A 297 -25.42 -30.37 -12.36
CA ARG A 297 -26.85 -30.40 -12.06
C ARG A 297 -27.72 -30.36 -13.32
N ALA A 298 -27.37 -29.55 -14.31
CA ALA A 298 -28.08 -29.44 -15.57
C ALA A 298 -28.10 -30.79 -16.33
N ALA A 299 -26.98 -31.50 -16.26
CA ALA A 299 -26.86 -32.81 -16.83
C ALA A 299 -27.78 -33.85 -16.16
N HIS A 300 -27.90 -33.81 -14.84
CA HIS A 300 -28.84 -34.69 -14.10
C HIS A 300 -30.31 -34.34 -14.33
N LYS A 301 -30.61 -33.04 -14.62
CA LYS A 301 -31.97 -32.58 -14.92
C LYS A 301 -32.34 -32.63 -16.41
N SER A 302 -31.47 -33.15 -17.28
CA SER A 302 -31.71 -33.16 -18.75
C SER A 302 -33.02 -33.86 -19.17
N LYS A 303 -33.37 -34.98 -18.54
CA LYS A 303 -34.65 -35.66 -18.76
C LYS A 303 -35.85 -34.79 -18.37
N GLU A 304 -35.81 -34.13 -17.22
CA GLU A 304 -36.84 -33.18 -16.75
C GLU A 304 -37.01 -32.00 -17.70
N VAL A 305 -35.88 -31.39 -18.13
CA VAL A 305 -35.89 -30.28 -19.11
C VAL A 305 -36.48 -30.75 -20.44
N GLY A 306 -36.12 -31.95 -20.93
CA GLY A 306 -36.63 -32.55 -22.14
C GLY A 306 -38.16 -32.75 -22.10
N ILE A 307 -38.71 -33.34 -21.02
CA ILE A 307 -40.13 -33.48 -20.80
C ILE A 307 -40.85 -32.10 -20.79
N ARG A 308 -40.33 -31.14 -20.10
CA ARG A 308 -40.91 -29.79 -20.05
C ARG A 308 -40.93 -29.11 -21.42
N THR A 309 -39.86 -29.28 -22.20
CA THR A 309 -39.77 -28.72 -23.56
C THR A 309 -40.73 -29.41 -24.48
N ALA A 310 -40.91 -30.75 -24.36
CA ALA A 310 -41.94 -31.50 -25.09
C ALA A 310 -43.35 -31.04 -24.74
N LEU A 311 -43.59 -30.60 -23.50
CA LEU A 311 -44.87 -30.03 -23.04
C LEU A 311 -45.02 -28.52 -23.38
N GLY A 312 -44.11 -27.93 -24.20
CA GLY A 312 -44.23 -26.57 -24.71
C GLY A 312 -43.48 -25.49 -23.94
N ALA A 313 -42.58 -25.85 -23.03
CA ALA A 313 -41.76 -24.85 -22.37
C ALA A 313 -40.78 -24.18 -23.34
N SER A 314 -40.81 -22.83 -23.39
CA SER A 314 -39.90 -22.06 -24.25
C SER A 314 -38.43 -22.14 -23.74
N ARG A 315 -37.46 -21.98 -24.66
CA ARG A 315 -36.03 -21.89 -24.32
C ARG A 315 -35.76 -20.79 -23.28
N GLY A 316 -36.46 -19.65 -23.36
CA GLY A 316 -36.36 -18.56 -22.38
C GLY A 316 -36.83 -18.97 -20.97
N ALA A 317 -37.79 -19.87 -20.85
CA ALA A 317 -38.24 -20.39 -19.54
C ALA A 317 -37.16 -21.27 -18.89
N VAL A 318 -36.46 -22.09 -19.68
CA VAL A 318 -35.33 -22.91 -19.20
C VAL A 318 -34.17 -22.04 -18.75
N VAL A 319 -33.76 -21.06 -19.59
CA VAL A 319 -32.69 -20.12 -19.27
C VAL A 319 -32.99 -19.36 -17.96
N ARG A 320 -34.22 -18.81 -17.85
CA ARG A 320 -34.64 -18.10 -16.63
C ARG A 320 -34.57 -18.99 -15.40
N GLN A 321 -34.94 -20.25 -15.47
CA GLN A 321 -34.87 -21.17 -14.34
C GLN A 321 -33.43 -21.36 -13.84
N PHE A 322 -32.43 -21.64 -14.72
CA PHE A 322 -31.04 -21.81 -14.34
C PHE A 322 -30.43 -20.51 -13.81
N LEU A 323 -30.75 -19.35 -14.41
CA LEU A 323 -30.33 -18.07 -13.92
C LEU A 323 -30.93 -17.75 -12.53
N THR A 324 -32.18 -18.19 -12.27
CA THR A 324 -32.78 -18.04 -10.94
C THR A 324 -32.09 -18.91 -9.89
N GLU A 325 -31.71 -20.16 -10.22
CA GLU A 325 -30.92 -20.99 -9.31
C GLU A 325 -29.56 -20.36 -9.00
N ALA A 326 -28.85 -19.84 -10.02
CA ALA A 326 -27.60 -19.10 -9.84
C ALA A 326 -27.80 -17.81 -9.00
N PHE A 327 -28.91 -17.09 -9.23
CA PHE A 327 -29.25 -15.89 -8.46
C PHE A 327 -29.45 -16.19 -6.97
N VAL A 328 -30.15 -17.26 -6.61
CA VAL A 328 -30.38 -17.64 -5.21
C VAL A 328 -29.04 -17.93 -4.51
N LEU A 329 -28.13 -18.65 -5.20
CA LEU A 329 -26.79 -18.94 -4.69
C LEU A 329 -25.96 -17.65 -4.54
N SER A 330 -25.98 -16.78 -5.55
CA SER A 330 -25.25 -15.49 -5.53
C SER A 330 -25.81 -14.56 -4.46
N ALA A 331 -27.13 -14.49 -4.27
CA ALA A 331 -27.73 -13.68 -3.22
C ALA A 331 -27.33 -14.18 -1.81
N ALA A 332 -27.36 -15.49 -1.56
CA ALA A 332 -26.87 -16.07 -0.31
C ALA A 332 -25.37 -15.79 -0.11
N GLY A 333 -24.55 -16.01 -1.15
CA GLY A 333 -23.12 -15.68 -1.15
C GLY A 333 -22.86 -14.18 -0.91
N THR A 334 -23.72 -13.29 -1.43
CA THR A 334 -23.62 -11.85 -1.23
C THR A 334 -23.89 -11.44 0.21
N VAL A 335 -24.92 -11.99 0.83
CA VAL A 335 -25.23 -11.68 2.25
C VAL A 335 -24.08 -12.12 3.15
N LEU A 336 -23.62 -13.36 3.01
CA LEU A 336 -22.49 -13.88 3.78
C LEU A 336 -21.17 -13.17 3.42
N GLY A 337 -20.96 -12.86 2.13
CA GLY A 337 -19.81 -12.14 1.63
C GLY A 337 -19.74 -10.71 2.16
N THR A 338 -20.88 -10.01 2.29
CA THR A 338 -20.93 -8.70 2.93
C THR A 338 -20.54 -8.77 4.42
N GLY A 339 -20.99 -9.81 5.12
CA GLY A 339 -20.54 -10.09 6.50
C GLY A 339 -19.05 -10.35 6.58
N LEU A 340 -18.49 -11.16 5.66
CA LEU A 340 -17.05 -11.41 5.56
C LEU A 340 -16.28 -10.12 5.26
N ALA A 341 -16.80 -9.26 4.39
CA ALA A 341 -16.21 -7.96 4.07
C ALA A 341 -16.18 -7.03 5.29
N ALA A 342 -17.24 -7.00 6.09
CA ALA A 342 -17.25 -6.22 7.33
C ALA A 342 -16.16 -6.67 8.32
N VAL A 343 -15.94 -7.99 8.46
CA VAL A 343 -14.85 -8.54 9.27
C VAL A 343 -13.49 -8.19 8.65
N GLY A 344 -13.33 -8.37 7.34
CA GLY A 344 -12.09 -8.04 6.62
C GLY A 344 -11.69 -6.58 6.77
N ILE A 345 -12.66 -5.65 6.65
CA ILE A 345 -12.45 -4.21 6.86
C ILE A 345 -12.05 -3.92 8.32
N ALA A 346 -12.71 -4.55 9.29
CA ALA A 346 -12.36 -4.35 10.70
C ALA A 346 -10.94 -4.82 11.03
N VAL A 347 -10.53 -5.97 10.48
CA VAL A 347 -9.17 -6.50 10.62
C VAL A 347 -8.15 -5.59 9.94
N PHE A 348 -8.44 -5.12 8.73
CA PHE A 348 -7.59 -4.19 7.99
C PHE A 348 -7.39 -2.87 8.75
N ASN A 349 -8.48 -2.25 9.21
CA ASN A 349 -8.41 -0.99 9.96
C ASN A 349 -7.59 -1.14 11.25
N ARG A 350 -7.71 -2.28 11.97
CA ARG A 350 -6.85 -2.56 13.13
C ARG A 350 -5.38 -2.69 12.74
N ALA A 351 -5.09 -3.29 11.59
CA ALA A 351 -3.71 -3.51 11.14
C ALA A 351 -3.01 -2.21 10.71
N ILE A 352 -3.77 -1.17 10.33
CA ILE A 352 -3.22 0.13 9.89
C ILE A 352 -3.26 1.23 10.95
N VAL A 353 -3.89 1.01 12.12
CA VAL A 353 -4.01 2.03 13.19
C VAL A 353 -2.66 2.65 13.57
N ASP A 354 -1.63 1.81 13.71
CA ASP A 354 -0.29 2.27 14.12
C ASP A 354 0.48 3.00 13.01
N SER A 355 0.01 2.94 11.76
CA SER A 355 0.64 3.60 10.62
C SER A 355 0.23 5.06 10.46
N GLN A 356 -0.75 5.52 11.24
CA GLN A 356 -1.32 6.86 11.13
C GLN A 356 -1.71 7.18 9.67
N PRO A 357 -2.73 6.48 9.12
CA PRO A 357 -3.13 6.69 7.73
C PRO A 357 -3.64 8.13 7.55
N PRO A 358 -3.44 8.75 6.38
CA PRO A 358 -3.96 10.08 6.09
C PRO A 358 -5.43 10.24 6.49
N PHE A 359 -5.79 11.39 7.03
CA PHE A 359 -7.10 11.68 7.62
C PHE A 359 -8.30 11.44 6.68
N TYR A 360 -8.09 11.50 5.39
CA TYR A 360 -9.13 11.31 4.37
C TYR A 360 -9.40 9.82 4.07
N ILE A 361 -8.53 8.91 4.50
CA ILE A 361 -8.73 7.47 4.33
C ILE A 361 -9.82 7.00 5.30
N ASP A 362 -10.96 6.60 4.74
CA ASP A 362 -12.12 6.14 5.50
C ASP A 362 -12.66 4.83 4.89
N ILE A 363 -12.18 3.72 5.44
CA ILE A 363 -12.48 2.39 4.92
C ILE A 363 -13.64 1.78 5.69
N ARG A 364 -14.84 1.85 5.09
CA ARG A 364 -16.10 1.33 5.62
C ARG A 364 -16.99 0.82 4.48
N LEU A 365 -18.05 0.13 4.83
CA LEU A 365 -19.11 -0.25 3.88
C LEU A 365 -19.98 0.98 3.56
N HIS A 366 -19.49 1.84 2.68
CA HIS A 366 -20.25 2.99 2.18
C HIS A 366 -21.36 2.56 1.20
N PRO A 367 -22.43 3.37 1.01
CA PRO A 367 -23.48 3.06 0.06
C PRO A 367 -23.01 2.71 -1.37
N PRO A 368 -22.01 3.39 -1.96
CA PRO A 368 -21.46 3.00 -3.25
C PRO A 368 -20.79 1.61 -3.24
N VAL A 369 -20.17 1.20 -2.12
CA VAL A 369 -19.60 -0.14 -1.96
C VAL A 369 -20.70 -1.19 -1.93
N LEU A 370 -21.82 -0.94 -1.24
CA LEU A 370 -22.97 -1.84 -1.23
C LEU A 370 -23.61 -1.96 -2.61
N LEU A 371 -23.70 -0.87 -3.36
CA LEU A 371 -24.18 -0.88 -4.74
C LEU A 371 -23.25 -1.70 -5.64
N PHE A 372 -21.93 -1.52 -5.50
CA PHE A 372 -20.95 -2.34 -6.20
C PHE A 372 -21.09 -3.82 -5.84
N THR A 373 -21.28 -4.17 -4.56
CA THR A 373 -21.51 -5.55 -4.11
C THR A 373 -22.78 -6.15 -4.70
N ALA A 374 -23.85 -5.37 -4.81
CA ALA A 374 -25.07 -5.80 -5.52
C ALA A 374 -24.79 -6.03 -7.02
N GLY A 375 -24.00 -5.17 -7.66
CA GLY A 375 -23.53 -5.37 -9.03
C GLY A 375 -22.71 -6.65 -9.19
N LEU A 376 -21.82 -6.95 -8.24
CA LEU A 376 -21.06 -8.21 -8.23
C LEU A 376 -21.97 -9.43 -8.10
N SER A 377 -23.05 -9.34 -7.31
CA SER A 377 -24.04 -10.41 -7.21
C SER A 377 -24.71 -10.72 -8.54
N VAL A 378 -25.10 -9.68 -9.28
CA VAL A 378 -25.66 -9.81 -10.63
C VAL A 378 -24.63 -10.39 -11.61
N LEU A 379 -23.41 -9.87 -11.58
CA LEU A 379 -22.30 -10.37 -12.41
C LEU A 379 -22.02 -11.86 -12.13
N ALA A 380 -21.91 -12.24 -10.86
CA ALA A 380 -21.70 -13.63 -10.46
C ALA A 380 -22.85 -14.54 -10.91
N THR A 381 -24.09 -14.05 -10.83
CA THR A 381 -25.26 -14.77 -11.36
C THR A 381 -25.13 -15.05 -12.86
N ILE A 382 -24.75 -14.04 -13.64
CA ILE A 382 -24.58 -14.15 -15.09
C ILE A 382 -23.42 -15.10 -15.42
N LEU A 383 -22.25 -14.88 -14.83
CA LEU A 383 -21.05 -15.69 -15.11
C LEU A 383 -21.23 -17.16 -14.73
N SER A 384 -21.86 -17.43 -13.59
CA SER A 384 -22.09 -18.80 -13.14
C SER A 384 -23.26 -19.51 -13.83
N GLY A 385 -24.32 -18.75 -14.18
CA GLY A 385 -25.56 -19.30 -14.68
C GLY A 385 -25.71 -19.32 -16.20
N ALA A 386 -25.03 -18.40 -16.93
CA ALA A 386 -25.22 -18.24 -18.37
C ALA A 386 -24.81 -19.50 -19.17
N ILE A 387 -23.64 -20.06 -18.86
CA ILE A 387 -23.12 -21.26 -19.58
C ILE A 387 -24.05 -22.47 -19.38
N PRO A 388 -24.42 -22.87 -18.16
CA PRO A 388 -25.37 -23.94 -17.92
C PRO A 388 -26.73 -23.70 -18.58
N ALA A 389 -27.24 -22.46 -18.47
CA ALA A 389 -28.53 -22.08 -19.01
C ALA A 389 -28.60 -22.20 -20.54
N LEU A 390 -27.58 -21.66 -21.24
CA LEU A 390 -27.52 -21.73 -22.71
C LEU A 390 -27.36 -23.15 -23.23
N GLN A 391 -26.55 -23.96 -22.58
CA GLN A 391 -26.34 -25.34 -22.99
C GLN A 391 -27.61 -26.20 -22.77
N SER A 392 -28.25 -26.07 -21.61
CA SER A 392 -29.49 -26.82 -21.32
C SER A 392 -30.65 -26.41 -22.22
N SER A 393 -30.67 -25.17 -22.74
CA SER A 393 -31.71 -24.68 -23.65
C SER A 393 -31.55 -25.16 -25.09
N ARG A 394 -30.40 -25.71 -25.49
CA ARG A 394 -30.09 -26.19 -26.85
C ARG A 394 -30.24 -27.72 -26.98
N THR A 395 -30.68 -28.41 -25.94
CA THR A 395 -30.84 -29.86 -25.96
C THR A 395 -31.97 -30.27 -26.93
N ASP A 396 -31.66 -31.08 -27.93
CA ASP A 396 -32.62 -31.57 -28.90
C ASP A 396 -33.44 -32.73 -28.30
N ILE A 397 -34.77 -32.63 -28.34
CA ILE A 397 -35.69 -33.62 -27.79
C ILE A 397 -35.46 -34.99 -28.41
N ASN A 398 -35.16 -35.04 -29.74
CA ASN A 398 -34.87 -36.28 -30.46
C ASN A 398 -33.57 -36.94 -30.01
N GLU A 399 -32.55 -36.16 -29.61
CA GLU A 399 -31.31 -36.69 -29.04
C GLU A 399 -31.54 -37.28 -27.64
N VAL A 400 -32.33 -36.59 -26.79
CA VAL A 400 -32.61 -37.03 -25.40
C VAL A 400 -33.41 -38.34 -25.38
N LEU A 401 -34.31 -38.52 -26.32
CA LEU A 401 -35.11 -39.74 -26.45
C LEU A 401 -34.37 -40.90 -27.15
N LYS A 402 -33.35 -40.58 -27.97
CA LYS A 402 -32.47 -41.57 -28.66
C LYS A 402 -31.21 -41.92 -27.89
N ASP A 403 -30.88 -41.16 -26.84
CA ASP A 403 -29.57 -41.18 -26.14
C ASP A 403 -29.36 -42.41 -25.22
N GLU A 404 -30.25 -43.41 -25.28
CA GLU A 404 -29.93 -44.72 -24.71
C GLU A 404 -28.83 -45.47 -25.50
N THR A 405 -28.46 -44.97 -26.68
CA THR A 405 -27.54 -45.71 -27.57
C THR A 405 -26.32 -44.94 -28.09
N ARG A 406 -26.27 -43.58 -28.03
CA ARG A 406 -25.10 -42.79 -28.55
C ARG A 406 -24.91 -41.47 -27.82
N GLY A 407 -23.86 -41.37 -27.01
CA GLY A 407 -23.49 -40.23 -26.14
C GLY A 407 -22.90 -38.99 -26.82
N SER A 408 -23.58 -38.39 -27.82
CA SER A 408 -23.01 -37.25 -28.55
C SER A 408 -23.21 -35.89 -27.84
N SER A 409 -24.31 -35.63 -27.13
CA SER A 409 -24.59 -34.40 -26.40
C SER A 409 -23.75 -34.27 -25.13
N SER A 410 -23.32 -35.38 -24.55
CA SER A 410 -22.47 -35.44 -23.36
C SER A 410 -21.04 -34.96 -23.59
N LEU A 411 -20.54 -35.02 -24.84
CA LEU A 411 -19.17 -34.65 -25.20
C LEU A 411 -18.95 -33.14 -25.16
N HIS A 412 -19.93 -32.31 -25.52
CA HIS A 412 -19.83 -30.85 -25.50
C HIS A 412 -19.81 -30.28 -24.08
N MET A 413 -20.64 -30.78 -23.16
CA MET A 413 -20.65 -30.40 -21.76
C MET A 413 -19.32 -30.74 -21.07
N GLY A 414 -18.74 -31.90 -21.39
CA GLY A 414 -17.44 -32.29 -20.85
C GLY A 414 -16.28 -31.47 -21.37
N LYS A 415 -16.33 -30.93 -22.60
CA LYS A 415 -15.30 -30.00 -23.12
C LYS A 415 -15.33 -28.65 -22.40
N MET A 416 -16.49 -28.06 -22.18
CA MET A 416 -16.68 -26.79 -21.52
C MET A 416 -16.24 -26.85 -20.06
N SER A 417 -16.65 -27.85 -19.32
CA SER A 417 -16.23 -28.04 -17.92
C SER A 417 -14.71 -28.18 -17.80
N ARG A 418 -14.05 -28.88 -18.73
CA ARG A 418 -12.58 -28.98 -18.79
C ARG A 418 -11.93 -27.65 -19.07
N ALA A 419 -12.47 -26.84 -19.98
CA ALA A 419 -11.96 -25.50 -20.27
C ALA A 419 -12.08 -24.59 -19.06
N LEU A 420 -13.18 -24.63 -18.32
CA LEU A 420 -13.36 -23.86 -17.07
C LEU A 420 -12.32 -24.25 -15.99
N VAL A 421 -12.04 -25.57 -15.86
CA VAL A 421 -11.01 -26.05 -14.91
C VAL A 421 -9.60 -25.57 -15.33
N VAL A 422 -9.25 -25.63 -16.59
CA VAL A 422 -7.97 -25.13 -17.10
C VAL A 422 -7.85 -23.62 -16.84
N PHE A 423 -8.90 -22.85 -17.09
CA PHE A 423 -8.97 -21.42 -16.81
C PHE A 423 -8.82 -21.13 -15.30
N GLU A 424 -9.51 -21.88 -14.45
CA GLU A 424 -9.44 -21.76 -12.99
C GLU A 424 -8.02 -22.05 -12.47
N ILE A 425 -7.38 -23.13 -12.95
CA ILE A 425 -6.02 -23.48 -12.57
C ILE A 425 -5.04 -22.40 -13.04
N ALA A 426 -5.25 -21.82 -14.23
CA ALA A 426 -4.42 -20.74 -14.74
C ALA A 426 -4.48 -19.49 -13.86
N LEU A 427 -5.68 -19.04 -13.48
CA LEU A 427 -5.86 -17.92 -12.57
C LEU A 427 -5.28 -18.20 -11.18
N SER A 428 -5.53 -19.41 -10.66
CA SER A 428 -5.00 -19.82 -9.34
C SER A 428 -3.47 -19.88 -9.34
N CYS A 429 -2.86 -20.38 -10.43
CA CYS A 429 -1.41 -20.40 -10.60
C CYS A 429 -0.84 -18.98 -10.57
N GLY A 430 -1.41 -18.03 -11.30
CA GLY A 430 -1.00 -16.63 -11.29
C GLY A 430 -1.09 -15.99 -9.90
N LEU A 431 -2.20 -16.22 -9.19
CA LEU A 431 -2.38 -15.72 -7.80
C LEU A 431 -1.42 -16.38 -6.81
N LEU A 432 -1.14 -17.66 -6.96
CA LEU A 432 -0.18 -18.37 -6.10
C LEU A 432 1.25 -17.88 -6.33
N VAL A 433 1.64 -17.57 -7.57
CA VAL A 433 2.95 -16.95 -7.85
C VAL A 433 3.04 -15.59 -7.16
N ALA A 434 2.02 -14.71 -7.31
CA ALA A 434 1.98 -13.42 -6.63
C ALA A 434 2.05 -13.57 -5.11
N SER A 435 1.29 -14.53 -4.54
CA SER A 435 1.32 -14.82 -3.10
C SER A 435 2.67 -15.35 -2.64
N GLY A 436 3.29 -16.25 -3.39
CA GLY A 436 4.61 -16.82 -3.09
C GLY A 436 5.70 -15.76 -3.10
N LEU A 437 5.68 -14.84 -4.07
CA LEU A 437 6.58 -13.68 -4.13
C LEU A 437 6.39 -12.77 -2.91
N MET A 438 5.13 -12.52 -2.49
CA MET A 438 4.82 -11.75 -1.29
C MET A 438 5.28 -12.44 -0.01
N ILE A 439 5.08 -13.75 0.12
CA ILE A 439 5.59 -14.52 1.27
C ILE A 439 7.11 -14.40 1.36
N LYS A 440 7.82 -14.54 0.23
CA LYS A 440 9.27 -14.39 0.18
C LYS A 440 9.71 -12.98 0.55
N SER A 441 9.01 -11.96 0.04
CA SER A 441 9.23 -10.54 0.34
C SER A 441 9.08 -10.25 1.85
N VAL A 442 7.97 -10.67 2.45
CA VAL A 442 7.74 -10.52 3.90
C VAL A 442 8.77 -11.29 4.72
N THR A 443 9.13 -12.50 4.30
CA THR A 443 10.13 -13.31 4.99
C THR A 443 11.51 -12.65 4.92
N LYS A 444 11.93 -12.18 3.74
CA LYS A 444 13.19 -11.43 3.59
C LYS A 444 13.23 -10.18 4.47
N LEU A 445 12.12 -9.42 4.50
CA LEU A 445 12.02 -8.24 5.37
C LEU A 445 12.19 -8.59 6.85
N ARG A 446 11.61 -9.72 7.31
CA ARG A 446 11.71 -10.18 8.70
C ARG A 446 13.05 -10.77 9.08
N THR A 447 13.73 -11.39 8.13
CA THR A 447 15.02 -12.09 8.36
C THR A 447 16.21 -11.27 7.90
N MET A 448 15.97 -10.07 7.35
CA MET A 448 17.03 -9.20 6.89
C MET A 448 17.93 -8.79 8.05
N ASP A 449 19.23 -9.05 7.91
CA ASP A 449 20.22 -8.45 8.77
C ASP A 449 20.40 -6.98 8.39
N PRO A 450 20.06 -6.00 9.24
CA PRO A 450 20.18 -4.59 8.91
C PRO A 450 21.64 -4.10 8.85
N GLY A 451 22.62 -4.96 9.13
CA GLY A 451 24.04 -4.59 9.18
C GLY A 451 24.45 -3.87 10.46
N PHE A 452 23.58 -3.86 11.46
CA PHE A 452 23.83 -3.30 12.80
C PHE A 452 22.94 -4.00 13.83
N ARG A 453 23.28 -3.84 15.11
CA ARG A 453 22.53 -4.47 16.20
C ARG A 453 21.30 -3.66 16.56
N THR A 454 20.09 -4.20 16.33
CA THR A 454 18.80 -3.54 16.64
C THR A 454 18.35 -3.76 18.08
N ARG A 455 18.69 -4.89 18.69
CA ARG A 455 18.26 -5.24 20.05
C ARG A 455 18.84 -4.26 21.08
N ASN A 456 18.04 -3.95 22.09
CA ASN A 456 18.42 -3.10 23.21
C ASN A 456 18.86 -1.68 22.79
N LEU A 457 18.32 -1.16 21.70
CA LEU A 457 18.49 0.22 21.28
C LEU A 457 17.19 1.00 21.51
N PHE A 458 17.26 1.95 22.43
CA PHE A 458 16.27 3.01 22.59
C PHE A 458 16.48 4.03 21.48
N THR A 459 15.40 4.51 20.89
CA THR A 459 15.41 5.61 19.93
C THR A 459 14.35 6.64 20.28
N ALA A 460 14.68 7.90 20.06
CA ALA A 460 13.75 9.00 20.16
C ALA A 460 14.23 10.13 19.24
N ARG A 461 13.42 11.15 19.06
CA ARG A 461 13.80 12.32 18.28
C ARG A 461 13.62 13.60 19.08
N VAL A 462 14.51 14.55 18.84
CA VAL A 462 14.41 15.93 19.30
C VAL A 462 14.61 16.88 18.11
N GLY A 463 14.06 18.07 18.19
CA GLY A 463 14.22 19.05 17.12
C GLY A 463 14.00 20.45 17.60
N PHE A 464 14.84 21.35 17.11
CA PHE A 464 14.70 22.78 17.28
C PHE A 464 13.62 23.31 16.32
N PRO A 465 12.85 24.30 16.75
CA PRO A 465 11.98 25.04 15.83
C PRO A 465 12.80 25.69 14.71
N ALA A 466 12.21 25.78 13.51
CA ALA A 466 12.91 26.29 12.32
C ALA A 466 13.40 27.74 12.45
N GLN A 467 12.84 28.53 13.35
CA GLN A 467 13.27 29.88 13.64
C GLN A 467 14.56 29.98 14.50
N TYR A 468 15.01 28.88 15.10
CA TYR A 468 16.31 28.85 15.74
C TYR A 468 17.39 28.82 14.66
N THR A 469 18.03 29.95 14.44
CA THR A 469 19.10 30.11 13.44
C THR A 469 20.49 29.99 14.03
N ASP A 470 20.59 29.86 15.36
CA ASP A 470 21.88 29.72 16.06
C ASP A 470 22.39 28.27 15.95
N THR A 471 23.11 28.02 14.89
CA THR A 471 23.72 26.72 14.61
C THR A 471 24.79 26.31 15.63
N LEU A 472 25.36 27.26 16.37
CA LEU A 472 26.33 26.98 17.43
C LEU A 472 25.63 26.42 18.67
N MET A 473 24.52 27.06 19.09
CA MET A 473 23.70 26.57 20.20
C MET A 473 23.16 25.14 19.94
N GLU A 474 22.66 24.88 18.72
CA GLU A 474 22.18 23.55 18.35
C GLU A 474 23.27 22.47 18.47
N ARG A 475 24.48 22.74 17.96
CA ARG A 475 25.62 21.82 18.05
C ARG A 475 26.05 21.57 19.47
N GLN A 476 26.14 22.62 20.29
CA GLN A 476 26.47 22.53 21.71
C GLN A 476 25.44 21.69 22.45
N PHE A 477 24.15 21.90 22.15
CA PHE A 477 23.07 21.09 22.71
C PHE A 477 23.23 19.61 22.36
N PHE A 478 23.44 19.28 21.08
CA PHE A 478 23.59 17.88 20.66
C PHE A 478 24.84 17.23 21.26
N ALA A 479 25.95 17.97 21.36
CA ALA A 479 27.18 17.46 21.99
C ALA A 479 26.94 17.16 23.48
N GLN A 480 26.43 18.12 24.24
CA GLN A 480 26.13 17.96 25.67
C GLN A 480 25.09 16.88 25.91
N LEU A 481 24.08 16.79 25.04
CA LEU A 481 23.05 15.76 25.15
C LEU A 481 23.63 14.35 24.96
N ARG A 482 24.51 14.16 23.96
CA ARG A 482 25.17 12.88 23.71
C ARG A 482 25.98 12.44 24.95
N ASP A 483 26.75 13.35 25.57
CA ASP A 483 27.54 13.04 26.75
C ASP A 483 26.63 12.63 27.93
N ARG A 484 25.59 13.40 28.21
CA ARG A 484 24.60 13.05 29.26
C ARG A 484 23.90 11.72 29.02
N LEU A 485 23.55 11.42 27.77
CA LEU A 485 22.91 10.14 27.42
C LEU A 485 23.86 8.97 27.64
N ALA A 486 25.15 9.13 27.37
CA ALA A 486 26.15 8.09 27.59
C ALA A 486 26.40 7.81 29.08
N GLU A 487 26.17 8.78 29.95
CA GLU A 487 26.35 8.70 31.41
C GLU A 487 25.09 8.18 32.14
N LEU A 488 23.95 7.99 31.45
CA LEU A 488 22.73 7.53 32.09
C LEU A 488 22.89 6.13 32.68
N PRO A 489 22.34 5.87 33.88
CA PRO A 489 22.33 4.54 34.47
C PRO A 489 21.66 3.51 33.53
N GLY A 490 22.40 2.47 33.20
CA GLY A 490 21.96 1.43 32.26
C GLY A 490 22.26 1.71 30.79
N ALA A 491 22.83 2.84 30.43
CA ALA A 491 23.35 3.11 29.10
C ALA A 491 24.70 2.40 28.90
N ALA A 492 24.84 1.68 27.80
CA ALA A 492 26.07 1.04 27.37
C ALA A 492 26.74 1.78 26.19
N GLY A 493 26.13 2.86 25.72
CA GLY A 493 26.59 3.73 24.65
C GLY A 493 25.47 4.62 24.18
N ALA A 494 25.84 5.81 23.64
CA ALA A 494 24.89 6.77 23.09
C ALA A 494 25.43 7.36 21.79
N ALA A 495 24.52 7.67 20.87
CA ALA A 495 24.82 8.36 19.63
C ALA A 495 23.67 9.29 19.25
N ILE A 496 24.01 10.34 18.51
CA ILE A 496 23.03 11.24 17.90
C ILE A 496 23.23 11.19 16.39
N VAL A 497 22.15 11.07 15.65
CA VAL A 497 22.18 10.91 14.20
C VAL A 497 21.11 11.78 13.54
N SER A 498 21.38 12.33 12.36
CA SER A 498 20.39 13.11 11.61
C SER A 498 19.17 12.30 11.23
N SER A 499 19.36 11.02 10.90
CA SER A 499 18.31 10.06 10.56
C SER A 499 18.71 8.66 11.01
N LEU A 500 17.75 7.87 11.46
CA LEU A 500 18.00 6.49 11.87
C LEU A 500 18.21 5.60 10.64
N PRO A 501 19.30 4.82 10.55
CA PRO A 501 19.46 3.81 9.52
C PRO A 501 18.25 2.87 9.46
N GLY A 502 17.73 2.60 8.26
CA GLY A 502 16.55 1.76 8.07
C GLY A 502 15.20 2.43 8.30
N VAL A 503 15.16 3.65 8.84
CA VAL A 503 13.93 4.43 9.03
C VAL A 503 13.88 5.60 8.04
N GLY A 504 15.02 6.25 7.83
CA GLY A 504 15.17 7.33 6.89
C GLY A 504 16.65 7.63 6.63
N SER A 505 16.91 8.39 5.60
CA SER A 505 18.24 8.84 5.22
C SER A 505 18.14 10.18 4.50
N ASN A 506 19.19 10.97 4.57
CA ASN A 506 19.32 12.09 3.65
C ASN A 506 19.77 11.54 2.30
N GLY A 507 19.17 12.01 1.22
CA GLY A 507 19.56 11.68 -0.14
C GLY A 507 20.09 12.91 -0.85
N GLY A 508 21.12 12.76 -1.66
CA GLY A 508 21.63 13.91 -2.40
C GLY A 508 22.70 13.54 -3.43
N ASN A 509 22.97 14.48 -4.30
CA ASN A 509 24.07 14.39 -5.24
C ASN A 509 25.38 14.58 -4.48
N PHE A 510 26.45 13.98 -5.00
CA PHE A 510 27.80 14.20 -4.49
C PHE A 510 28.80 14.10 -5.63
N GLU A 511 29.96 14.69 -5.46
CA GLU A 511 31.06 14.67 -6.41
C GLU A 511 32.23 13.92 -5.83
N VAL A 512 33.00 13.25 -6.68
CA VAL A 512 34.29 12.65 -6.35
C VAL A 512 35.36 13.55 -6.92
N ASP A 513 36.37 13.89 -6.12
CA ASP A 513 37.48 14.76 -6.53
C ASP A 513 38.25 14.13 -7.71
N GLY A 514 38.56 14.96 -8.71
CA GLY A 514 39.22 14.53 -9.93
C GLY A 514 38.31 13.84 -10.98
N VAL A 515 37.00 13.74 -10.74
CA VAL A 515 36.02 13.20 -11.70
C VAL A 515 35.22 14.35 -12.31
N ALA A 516 35.25 14.45 -13.66
CA ALA A 516 34.45 15.44 -14.37
C ALA A 516 33.04 14.87 -14.71
N TYR A 517 32.02 15.64 -14.44
CA TYR A 517 30.64 15.30 -14.75
C TYR A 517 30.11 16.25 -15.82
N PRO A 518 29.81 15.77 -17.05
CA PRO A 518 29.37 16.62 -18.16
C PRO A 518 28.07 17.37 -17.88
N THR A 519 27.10 16.71 -17.28
CA THR A 519 25.81 17.31 -16.90
C THR A 519 25.46 17.03 -15.43
N ASP A 520 24.48 17.74 -14.90
CA ASP A 520 24.00 17.49 -13.52
C ASP A 520 23.33 16.11 -13.36
N ARG A 521 22.92 15.49 -14.47
CA ARG A 521 22.39 14.11 -14.47
C ARG A 521 23.49 13.06 -14.25
N ASP A 522 24.71 13.38 -14.63
CA ASP A 522 25.85 12.48 -14.50
C ASP A 522 26.41 12.47 -13.07
N VAL A 523 26.04 13.48 -12.26
CA VAL A 523 26.47 13.57 -10.86
C VAL A 523 25.81 12.44 -10.06
N PRO A 524 26.60 11.57 -9.41
CA PRO A 524 26.07 10.43 -8.68
C PRO A 524 25.26 10.88 -7.47
N ARG A 525 24.31 10.02 -7.06
CA ARG A 525 23.51 10.20 -5.88
C ARG A 525 23.82 9.12 -4.86
N SER A 526 23.84 9.49 -3.59
CA SER A 526 24.01 8.55 -2.48
C SER A 526 23.14 8.94 -1.29
N ARG A 527 22.92 7.96 -0.42
CA ARG A 527 22.37 8.22 0.92
C ARG A 527 23.49 8.73 1.82
N TRP A 528 23.13 9.57 2.79
CA TRP A 528 24.11 10.06 3.76
C TRP A 528 23.47 10.31 5.14
N TYR A 529 24.30 10.26 6.16
CA TYR A 529 23.93 10.44 7.56
C TYR A 529 24.93 11.36 8.24
N ALA A 530 24.44 12.37 8.96
CA ALA A 530 25.28 13.08 9.94
C ALA A 530 25.21 12.33 11.25
N VAL A 531 26.36 11.94 11.80
CA VAL A 531 26.45 11.08 12.98
C VAL A 531 27.41 11.66 14.01
N SER A 532 27.11 11.48 15.31
CA SER A 532 28.06 11.83 16.37
C SER A 532 29.18 10.79 16.47
N ASP A 533 30.22 11.11 17.17
CA ASP A 533 31.17 10.12 17.67
C ASP A 533 30.45 9.06 18.51
N GLY A 534 30.99 7.83 18.56
CA GLY A 534 30.34 6.67 19.21
C GLY A 534 29.21 6.03 18.40
N PHE A 535 28.89 6.51 17.19
CA PHE A 535 27.83 5.94 16.36
C PHE A 535 28.12 4.47 15.99
N PHE A 536 29.29 4.19 15.44
CA PHE A 536 29.65 2.86 14.96
C PHE A 536 29.65 1.83 16.08
N GLU A 537 30.13 2.20 17.26
CA GLU A 537 30.14 1.38 18.47
C GLU A 537 28.73 1.17 19.02
N THR A 538 27.93 2.23 19.11
CA THR A 538 26.56 2.18 19.64
C THR A 538 25.67 1.30 18.77
N PHE A 539 25.78 1.39 17.46
CA PHE A 539 25.04 0.53 16.54
C PHE A 539 25.71 -0.84 16.33
N GLY A 540 26.99 -0.99 16.69
CA GLY A 540 27.77 -2.21 16.42
C GLY A 540 28.05 -2.39 14.93
N VAL A 541 28.24 -1.28 14.18
CA VAL A 541 28.65 -1.29 12.77
C VAL A 541 30.15 -1.43 12.69
N PRO A 542 30.70 -2.48 12.09
CA PRO A 542 32.15 -2.66 12.01
C PRO A 542 32.77 -1.64 11.04
N VAL A 543 33.83 -0.96 11.47
CA VAL A 543 34.69 -0.18 10.59
C VAL A 543 35.79 -1.11 10.09
N ALA A 544 35.70 -1.53 8.83
CA ALA A 544 36.55 -2.56 8.24
C ALA A 544 37.95 -2.03 7.90
N ARG A 545 38.08 -0.75 7.53
CA ARG A 545 39.37 -0.12 7.17
C ARG A 545 39.37 1.35 7.62
N GLY A 546 40.56 1.87 7.96
CA GLY A 546 40.69 3.23 8.45
C GLY A 546 40.11 3.43 9.87
N ARG A 547 39.40 4.51 10.11
CA ARG A 547 38.78 4.84 11.40
C ARG A 547 37.33 5.30 11.25
N GLY A 548 36.58 5.21 12.33
CA GLY A 548 35.25 5.84 12.45
C GLY A 548 35.35 7.35 12.69
N ILE A 549 34.21 7.97 12.94
CA ILE A 549 34.09 9.35 13.36
C ILE A 549 34.42 9.44 14.85
N THR A 550 35.23 10.42 15.23
CA THR A 550 35.75 10.61 16.57
C THR A 550 35.45 12.01 17.12
N ALA A 551 35.61 12.23 18.41
CA ALA A 551 35.42 13.55 19.04
C ALA A 551 36.39 14.63 18.52
N SER A 552 37.47 14.24 17.83
CA SER A 552 38.41 15.18 17.18
C SER A 552 37.88 15.74 15.86
N ASP A 553 36.87 15.09 15.24
CA ASP A 553 36.28 15.56 13.99
C ASP A 553 35.27 16.68 14.26
N ARG A 554 35.76 17.83 14.69
CA ARG A 554 34.99 19.02 15.03
C ARG A 554 34.83 19.95 13.83
N ARG A 555 34.01 20.99 13.97
CA ARG A 555 33.77 21.96 12.91
C ARG A 555 35.03 22.57 12.34
N GLU A 556 35.98 22.87 13.24
CA GLU A 556 37.23 23.55 12.94
C GLU A 556 38.28 22.58 12.34
N SER A 557 38.07 21.28 12.43
CA SER A 557 38.97 20.27 11.83
C SER A 557 38.66 20.09 10.33
N ALA A 558 39.60 19.45 9.62
CA ALA A 558 39.41 19.12 8.23
C ALA A 558 38.12 18.26 8.03
N PRO A 559 37.28 18.57 7.06
CA PRO A 559 36.04 17.79 6.82
C PRO A 559 36.37 16.35 6.44
N VAL A 560 35.67 15.42 7.07
CA VAL A 560 35.89 13.98 6.90
C VAL A 560 34.59 13.23 6.60
N ALA A 561 34.72 12.07 5.96
CA ALA A 561 33.59 11.14 5.75
C ALA A 561 34.05 9.69 5.97
N VAL A 562 33.15 8.83 6.42
CA VAL A 562 33.28 7.38 6.40
C VAL A 562 32.29 6.85 5.36
N VAL A 563 32.74 5.99 4.43
CA VAL A 563 31.87 5.39 3.41
C VAL A 563 31.53 3.96 3.79
N ASN A 564 30.39 3.44 3.29
CA ASN A 564 30.10 2.01 3.44
C ASN A 564 30.77 1.21 2.29
N ARG A 565 30.79 -0.12 2.45
CA ARG A 565 31.38 -1.01 1.43
C ARG A 565 30.73 -0.85 0.06
N ALA A 566 29.41 -0.76 -0.03
CA ALA A 566 28.69 -0.58 -1.29
C ALA A 566 29.06 0.71 -2.00
N PHE A 567 29.32 1.79 -1.25
CA PHE A 567 29.81 3.06 -1.81
C PHE A 567 31.21 2.87 -2.42
N ALA A 568 32.11 2.20 -1.67
CA ALA A 568 33.46 1.93 -2.14
C ALA A 568 33.47 1.07 -3.42
N GLU A 569 32.70 -0.02 -3.43
CA GLU A 569 32.60 -0.92 -4.59
C GLU A 569 32.03 -0.23 -5.84
N ARG A 570 31.06 0.68 -5.67
CA ARG A 570 30.40 1.37 -6.80
C ARG A 570 31.23 2.51 -7.37
N TYR A 571 31.84 3.33 -6.49
CA TYR A 571 32.46 4.59 -6.91
C TYR A 571 34.00 4.54 -6.91
N PHE A 572 34.60 3.52 -6.32
CA PHE A 572 36.05 3.28 -6.28
C PHE A 572 36.39 1.83 -6.67
N PRO A 573 35.87 1.30 -7.80
CA PRO A 573 36.08 -0.12 -8.15
C PRO A 573 37.54 -0.46 -8.22
N GLY A 574 37.99 -1.43 -7.41
CA GLY A 574 39.38 -1.90 -7.36
C GLY A 574 40.37 -0.92 -6.73
N LYS A 575 39.92 0.21 -6.18
CA LYS A 575 40.76 1.22 -5.52
C LYS A 575 40.44 1.32 -4.02
N ASP A 576 41.41 1.77 -3.23
CA ASP A 576 41.19 2.14 -1.85
C ASP A 576 40.45 3.49 -1.78
N PRO A 577 39.26 3.59 -1.18
CA PRO A 577 38.55 4.86 -1.07
C PRO A 577 39.21 5.82 -0.06
N ILE A 578 40.03 5.30 0.90
CA ILE A 578 40.63 6.12 1.97
C ILE A 578 41.61 7.11 1.37
N GLY A 579 41.54 8.36 1.83
CA GLY A 579 42.36 9.48 1.35
C GLY A 579 41.76 10.22 0.13
N HIS A 580 40.82 9.62 -0.59
CA HIS A 580 40.09 10.34 -1.63
C HIS A 580 39.08 11.34 -1.00
N ARG A 581 38.69 12.34 -1.79
CA ARG A 581 37.74 13.37 -1.33
C ARG A 581 36.42 13.29 -2.06
N ILE A 582 35.36 13.57 -1.32
CA ILE A 582 33.99 13.69 -1.86
C ILE A 582 33.41 15.03 -1.41
N ARG A 583 32.48 15.58 -2.17
CA ARG A 583 31.77 16.82 -1.88
C ARG A 583 30.28 16.64 -2.05
N GLN A 584 29.49 17.07 -1.06
CA GLN A 584 28.03 17.04 -1.14
C GLN A 584 27.53 18.11 -2.13
N GLY A 585 26.51 17.77 -2.89
CA GLY A 585 25.87 18.66 -3.87
C GLY A 585 26.24 18.32 -5.32
N GLY A 586 25.81 19.16 -6.26
CA GLY A 586 26.09 19.04 -7.69
C GLY A 586 27.27 19.90 -8.11
N ARG A 587 27.50 19.99 -9.43
CA ARG A 587 28.64 20.65 -10.09
C ARG A 587 28.93 22.09 -9.63
N THR A 588 27.90 22.78 -9.14
CA THR A 588 28.04 24.16 -8.63
C THR A 588 28.12 24.21 -7.10
N SER A 589 28.33 23.09 -6.43
CA SER A 589 28.36 23.01 -4.97
C SER A 589 29.52 23.82 -4.39
N THR A 590 29.21 24.61 -3.38
CA THR A 590 30.19 25.34 -2.56
C THR A 590 30.50 24.65 -1.24
N GLN A 591 29.95 23.45 -1.03
CA GLN A 591 30.22 22.67 0.18
C GLN A 591 31.71 22.26 0.27
N PRO A 592 32.27 22.10 1.47
CA PRO A 592 33.64 21.69 1.63
C PRO A 592 33.90 20.26 1.12
N TRP A 593 35.11 20.01 0.65
CA TRP A 593 35.58 18.68 0.31
C TRP A 593 35.85 17.86 1.60
N MET A 594 35.23 16.71 1.73
CA MET A 594 35.41 15.78 2.82
C MET A 594 36.40 14.68 2.42
N THR A 595 37.42 14.42 3.23
CA THR A 595 38.37 13.31 3.04
C THR A 595 37.77 12.01 3.60
N ILE A 596 37.78 10.95 2.82
CA ILE A 596 37.35 9.62 3.28
C ILE A 596 38.41 9.07 4.24
N VAL A 597 38.03 8.88 5.50
CA VAL A 597 38.94 8.43 6.58
C VAL A 597 38.71 6.98 6.99
N GLY A 598 37.63 6.37 6.54
CA GLY A 598 37.29 4.98 6.87
C GLY A 598 36.27 4.35 5.98
N MET A 599 36.20 3.02 6.03
CA MET A 599 35.19 2.20 5.35
C MET A 599 34.49 1.31 6.35
N ALA A 600 33.17 1.51 6.46
CA ALA A 600 32.29 0.76 7.36
C ALA A 600 31.53 -0.36 6.63
N GLY A 601 30.91 -1.25 7.39
CA GLY A 601 29.97 -2.24 6.87
C GLY A 601 28.73 -1.59 6.23
N ASN A 602 28.03 -2.35 5.39
CA ASN A 602 26.76 -1.88 4.82
C ASN A 602 25.68 -1.90 5.90
N THR A 603 24.90 -0.82 5.96
CA THR A 603 23.72 -0.70 6.83
C THR A 603 22.46 -0.64 5.98
N TYR A 604 21.34 -1.07 6.54
CA TYR A 604 20.04 -0.89 5.91
C TYR A 604 19.72 0.59 5.73
N THR A 605 19.45 1.02 4.50
CA THR A 605 19.24 2.43 4.16
C THR A 605 17.79 2.88 4.30
N GLY A 606 16.85 1.93 4.45
CA GLY A 606 15.41 2.20 4.39
C GLY A 606 14.83 2.17 2.96
N ASP A 607 15.68 1.95 1.93
CA ASP A 607 15.24 1.84 0.55
C ASP A 607 14.86 0.38 0.23
N PRO A 608 13.60 0.11 -0.16
CA PRO A 608 13.18 -1.25 -0.49
C PRO A 608 13.83 -1.83 -1.74
N GLU A 609 14.21 -0.98 -2.71
CA GLU A 609 14.83 -1.42 -3.97
C GLU A 609 16.33 -1.68 -3.79
N GLU A 610 17.00 -0.90 -2.95
CA GLU A 610 18.43 -1.03 -2.66
C GLU A 610 18.71 -1.00 -1.13
N PRO A 611 18.29 -2.05 -0.41
CA PRO A 611 18.32 -2.06 1.06
C PRO A 611 19.70 -1.78 1.68
N ARG A 612 20.77 -2.17 0.99
CA ARG A 612 22.18 -2.00 1.41
C ARG A 612 22.97 -1.19 0.41
N GLY A 613 22.34 -0.19 -0.20
CA GLY A 613 22.94 0.68 -1.19
C GLY A 613 24.09 1.53 -0.67
N PRO A 614 24.73 2.30 -1.57
CA PRO A 614 25.81 3.21 -1.23
C PRO A 614 25.36 4.25 -0.20
N ALA A 615 26.20 4.45 0.81
CA ALA A 615 25.97 5.46 1.84
C ALA A 615 27.30 5.99 2.38
N TYR A 616 27.29 7.26 2.84
CA TYR A 616 28.41 7.82 3.59
C TYR A 616 27.93 8.49 4.89
N PHE A 617 28.83 8.55 5.86
CA PHE A 617 28.62 9.09 7.18
C PHE A 617 29.55 10.29 7.39
N ALA A 618 29.01 11.42 7.80
CA ALA A 618 29.75 12.63 8.06
C ALA A 618 29.58 13.05 9.53
N PRO A 619 30.54 13.77 10.16
CA PRO A 619 30.40 14.23 11.53
C PRO A 619 29.20 15.17 11.70
N LEU A 620 28.34 14.93 12.69
CA LEU A 620 27.24 15.83 13.05
C LEU A 620 27.74 17.23 13.43
N SER A 621 28.91 17.31 14.05
CA SER A 621 29.60 18.57 14.38
C SER A 621 29.93 19.43 13.15
N GLN A 622 30.16 18.81 11.99
CA GLN A 622 30.49 19.49 10.72
C GLN A 622 29.28 19.79 9.84
N HIS A 623 28.11 19.22 10.18
CA HIS A 623 26.86 19.39 9.42
C HIS A 623 25.80 20.07 10.30
N HIS A 624 25.03 20.97 9.69
CA HIS A 624 23.89 21.58 10.36
C HIS A 624 22.69 20.62 10.30
N SER A 625 22.01 20.47 11.44
CA SER A 625 20.74 19.76 11.52
C SER A 625 19.92 20.33 12.67
N ASN A 626 18.74 20.87 12.34
CA ASN A 626 17.81 21.39 13.34
C ASN A 626 17.00 20.30 14.06
N PHE A 627 17.17 19.06 13.68
CA PHE A 627 16.61 17.89 14.36
C PHE A 627 17.60 16.73 14.34
N ALA A 628 17.51 15.85 15.33
CA ALA A 628 18.29 14.62 15.35
C ALA A 628 17.57 13.51 16.10
N SER A 629 17.90 12.30 15.76
CA SER A 629 17.47 11.10 16.49
C SER A 629 18.50 10.75 17.54
N LEU A 630 18.02 10.49 18.76
CA LEU A 630 18.79 10.03 19.90
C LEU A 630 18.79 8.51 19.88
N VAL A 631 19.92 7.90 20.11
CA VAL A 631 20.07 6.47 20.21
C VAL A 631 20.84 6.12 21.47
N VAL A 632 20.28 5.26 22.31
CA VAL A 632 20.94 4.80 23.53
C VAL A 632 20.92 3.26 23.55
N ARG A 633 22.10 2.68 23.63
CA ARG A 633 22.22 1.24 23.85
C ARG A 633 22.04 0.93 25.32
N THR A 634 21.10 0.07 25.67
CA THR A 634 20.77 -0.31 27.04
C THR A 634 21.22 -1.74 27.36
N GLY A 635 21.44 -2.01 28.64
CA GLY A 635 21.71 -3.38 29.13
C GLY A 635 20.46 -4.26 29.23
N GLY A 636 19.23 -3.67 29.08
CA GLY A 636 17.96 -4.37 29.24
C GLY A 636 16.90 -3.82 28.28
N ALA A 637 15.64 -3.82 28.72
CA ALA A 637 14.51 -3.32 27.90
C ALA A 637 14.73 -1.85 27.51
N PRO A 638 14.78 -1.51 26.21
CA PRO A 638 15.17 -0.16 25.78
C PRO A 638 14.22 0.94 26.26
N MET A 639 12.93 0.65 26.37
CA MET A 639 11.94 1.64 26.79
C MET A 639 12.00 2.04 28.27
N ALA A 640 12.71 1.28 29.11
CA ALA A 640 12.86 1.57 30.55
C ALA A 640 13.61 2.88 30.82
N ILE A 641 14.49 3.32 29.90
CA ILE A 641 15.29 4.55 30.03
C ILE A 641 14.55 5.83 29.63
N THR A 642 13.30 5.73 29.13
CA THR A 642 12.53 6.85 28.54
C THR A 642 12.44 8.06 29.47
N ALA A 643 12.11 7.84 30.76
CA ALA A 643 11.97 8.94 31.72
C ALA A 643 13.30 9.69 31.96
N GLN A 644 14.41 8.94 32.05
CA GLN A 644 15.74 9.49 32.23
C GLN A 644 16.21 10.29 31.01
N VAL A 645 15.96 9.78 29.80
CA VAL A 645 16.26 10.50 28.55
C VAL A 645 15.45 11.79 28.46
N ARG A 646 14.16 11.75 28.82
CA ARG A 646 13.30 12.95 28.85
C ARG A 646 13.84 13.99 29.83
N GLN A 647 14.26 13.60 31.00
CA GLN A 647 14.86 14.48 32.00
C GLN A 647 16.18 15.07 31.49
N ALA A 648 17.03 14.27 30.86
CA ALA A 648 18.28 14.74 30.29
C ALA A 648 18.08 15.81 29.20
N VAL A 649 17.09 15.64 28.33
CA VAL A 649 16.71 16.64 27.31
C VAL A 649 16.17 17.91 27.97
N ALA A 650 15.19 17.78 28.90
CA ALA A 650 14.58 18.92 29.57
C ALA A 650 15.56 19.73 30.44
N ALA A 651 16.56 19.07 31.02
CA ALA A 651 17.61 19.73 31.80
C ALA A 651 18.56 20.58 30.93
N LEU A 652 18.64 20.33 29.63
CA LEU A 652 19.42 21.18 28.71
C LEU A 652 18.54 22.27 28.10
N ASN A 653 17.33 21.93 27.71
CA ASN A 653 16.36 22.90 27.23
C ASN A 653 14.91 22.38 27.46
N PRO A 654 14.16 23.04 28.35
CA PRO A 654 12.82 22.63 28.72
C PRO A 654 11.79 22.85 27.60
N ASP A 655 12.08 23.64 26.57
CA ASP A 655 11.22 23.91 25.42
C ASP A 655 11.37 22.87 24.30
N ILE A 656 12.30 21.92 24.44
CA ILE A 656 12.55 20.85 23.45
C ILE A 656 11.93 19.55 23.92
N PRO A 657 10.82 19.09 23.33
CA PRO A 657 10.18 17.84 23.68
C PRO A 657 10.87 16.63 23.03
N LEU A 658 10.75 15.48 23.71
CA LEU A 658 11.11 14.18 23.18
C LEU A 658 9.91 13.56 22.46
N TYR A 659 10.10 13.14 21.22
CA TYR A 659 9.06 12.53 20.38
C TYR A 659 9.59 11.34 19.58
N TRP A 660 8.69 10.60 18.93
CA TRP A 660 8.99 9.35 18.22
C TRP A 660 9.83 8.37 19.05
N VAL A 661 9.34 8.12 20.26
CA VAL A 661 10.00 7.29 21.26
C VAL A 661 9.67 5.84 20.99
N TYR A 662 10.63 5.08 20.48
CA TYR A 662 10.48 3.69 20.05
C TYR A 662 11.72 2.87 20.39
N SER A 663 11.58 1.55 20.43
CA SER A 663 12.72 0.67 20.23
C SER A 663 13.18 0.74 18.76
N MET A 664 14.45 0.42 18.49
CA MET A 664 14.95 0.41 17.11
C MET A 664 14.22 -0.59 16.22
N GLU A 665 13.80 -1.71 16.79
CA GLU A 665 13.02 -2.74 16.10
C GLU A 665 11.65 -2.19 15.67
N GLU A 666 10.97 -1.46 16.53
CA GLU A 666 9.69 -0.77 16.20
C GLU A 666 9.90 0.33 15.17
N ALA A 667 10.95 1.15 15.33
CA ALA A 667 11.26 2.24 14.41
C ALA A 667 11.46 1.74 12.97
N ILE A 668 12.18 0.61 12.78
CA ILE A 668 12.36 -0.02 11.45
C ILE A 668 11.07 -0.67 10.94
N ALA A 669 10.24 -1.23 11.82
CA ALA A 669 9.03 -1.93 11.45
C ALA A 669 7.91 -0.98 10.95
N ARG A 670 7.91 0.28 11.40
CA ARG A 670 6.86 1.27 11.05
C ARG A 670 6.81 1.62 9.56
N PRO A 671 7.88 2.03 8.88
CA PRO A 671 7.83 2.38 7.46
C PRO A 671 7.45 1.21 6.54
N THR A 672 7.62 -0.04 6.99
CA THR A 672 7.41 -1.26 6.20
C THR A 672 6.07 -1.95 6.47
N TRP A 673 5.15 -1.29 7.19
CA TRP A 673 3.85 -1.86 7.58
C TRP A 673 3.04 -2.36 6.37
N TYR A 674 3.06 -1.62 5.27
CA TYR A 674 2.30 -1.93 4.06
C TYR A 674 2.73 -3.26 3.44
N ILE A 675 4.04 -3.60 3.44
CA ILE A 675 4.53 -4.89 2.92
C ILE A 675 3.93 -6.05 3.72
N ARG A 676 3.83 -5.91 5.04
CA ARG A 676 3.26 -6.94 5.93
C ARG A 676 1.75 -7.09 5.74
N VAL A 677 1.03 -5.98 5.68
CA VAL A 677 -0.44 -5.98 5.55
C VAL A 677 -0.85 -6.53 4.20
N PHE A 678 -0.34 -5.96 3.10
CA PHE A 678 -0.67 -6.40 1.75
C PHE A 678 -0.12 -7.81 1.47
N GLY A 679 1.07 -8.14 1.96
CA GLY A 679 1.61 -9.50 1.87
C GLY A 679 0.70 -10.53 2.53
N THR A 680 0.12 -10.23 3.69
CA THR A 680 -0.86 -11.10 4.36
C THR A 680 -2.15 -11.23 3.54
N MET A 681 -2.62 -10.14 2.93
CA MET A 681 -3.81 -10.19 2.06
C MET A 681 -3.57 -11.09 0.83
N PHE A 682 -2.42 -10.95 0.16
CA PHE A 682 -2.08 -11.81 -0.97
C PHE A 682 -1.93 -13.28 -0.56
N MET A 683 -1.40 -13.58 0.62
CA MET A 683 -1.38 -14.95 1.17
C MET A 683 -2.79 -15.53 1.31
N ILE A 684 -3.73 -14.75 1.85
CA ILE A 684 -5.13 -15.16 1.99
C ILE A 684 -5.75 -15.41 0.61
N PHE A 685 -5.51 -14.53 -0.36
CA PHE A 685 -6.02 -14.69 -1.73
C PHE A 685 -5.48 -15.96 -2.39
N GLY A 686 -4.17 -16.23 -2.27
CA GLY A 686 -3.54 -17.43 -2.79
C GLY A 686 -4.06 -18.70 -2.14
N PHE A 687 -4.23 -18.72 -0.81
CA PHE A 687 -4.81 -19.84 -0.11
C PHE A 687 -6.24 -20.13 -0.56
N ILE A 688 -7.08 -19.11 -0.67
CA ILE A 688 -8.47 -19.25 -1.12
C ILE A 688 -8.52 -19.69 -2.59
N ALA A 689 -7.66 -19.15 -3.46
CA ALA A 689 -7.56 -19.58 -4.85
C ALA A 689 -7.15 -21.05 -4.96
N LEU A 690 -6.17 -21.50 -4.18
CA LEU A 690 -5.75 -22.91 -4.13
C LEU A 690 -6.88 -23.83 -3.65
N PHE A 691 -7.58 -23.41 -2.59
CA PHE A 691 -8.72 -24.16 -2.06
C PHE A 691 -9.85 -24.29 -3.07
N LEU A 692 -10.19 -23.20 -3.76
CA LEU A 692 -11.21 -23.19 -4.81
C LEU A 692 -10.79 -24.05 -6.00
N ALA A 693 -9.53 -23.97 -6.46
CA ALA A 693 -9.01 -24.81 -7.54
C ALA A 693 -9.05 -26.30 -7.20
N ALA A 694 -8.74 -26.67 -5.96
CA ALA A 694 -8.86 -28.05 -5.49
C ALA A 694 -10.30 -28.55 -5.54
N ILE A 695 -11.26 -27.73 -5.11
CA ILE A 695 -12.68 -28.05 -5.15
C ILE A 695 -13.18 -28.20 -6.61
N GLY A 696 -12.81 -27.26 -7.49
CA GLY A 696 -13.21 -27.30 -8.90
C GLY A 696 -12.70 -28.52 -9.61
N LEU A 697 -11.42 -28.83 -9.46
CA LEU A 697 -10.84 -30.04 -10.05
C LEU A 697 -11.46 -31.31 -9.47
N TYR A 698 -11.68 -31.39 -8.14
CA TYR A 698 -12.35 -32.48 -7.49
C TYR A 698 -13.77 -32.70 -8.05
N ALA A 699 -14.56 -31.62 -8.17
CA ALA A 699 -15.93 -31.66 -8.66
C ALA A 699 -15.99 -32.21 -10.10
N VAL A 700 -15.12 -31.71 -10.99
CA VAL A 700 -15.07 -32.13 -12.39
C VAL A 700 -14.59 -33.60 -12.54
N MET A 701 -13.60 -34.02 -11.73
CA MET A 701 -13.12 -35.39 -11.74
C MET A 701 -14.19 -36.35 -11.18
N SER A 702 -14.86 -35.98 -10.09
CA SER A 702 -15.96 -36.78 -9.51
C SER A 702 -17.11 -36.97 -10.52
N PHE A 703 -17.48 -35.90 -11.23
CA PHE A 703 -18.47 -35.95 -12.29
C PHE A 703 -18.04 -36.84 -13.47
N SER A 704 -16.78 -36.68 -13.94
CA SER A 704 -16.24 -37.51 -15.03
C SER A 704 -16.26 -38.99 -14.69
N VAL A 705 -15.96 -39.32 -13.44
CA VAL A 705 -16.01 -40.69 -12.90
C VAL A 705 -17.45 -41.23 -12.87
N SER A 706 -18.38 -40.46 -12.28
CA SER A 706 -19.79 -40.87 -12.14
C SER A 706 -20.44 -41.19 -13.49
N ARG A 707 -20.15 -40.47 -14.54
CA ARG A 707 -20.67 -40.70 -15.89
C ARG A 707 -20.06 -41.91 -16.59
N ARG A 708 -18.84 -42.30 -16.22
CA ARG A 708 -18.15 -43.44 -16.81
C ARG A 708 -18.27 -44.73 -15.99
N THR A 709 -19.10 -44.71 -14.94
CA THR A 709 -19.24 -45.88 -14.06
C THR A 709 -19.61 -47.14 -14.83
N ARG A 710 -20.51 -47.07 -15.84
CA ARG A 710 -20.89 -48.19 -16.72
C ARG A 710 -19.71 -48.61 -17.62
N GLU A 711 -18.98 -47.66 -18.23
CA GLU A 711 -17.80 -47.94 -19.07
C GLU A 711 -16.69 -48.61 -18.24
N VAL A 712 -16.45 -48.11 -17.03
CA VAL A 712 -15.51 -48.67 -16.05
C VAL A 712 -15.95 -50.07 -15.64
N GLY A 713 -17.26 -50.29 -15.37
CA GLY A 713 -17.80 -51.60 -15.03
C GLY A 713 -17.62 -52.62 -16.15
N ILE A 714 -17.91 -52.26 -17.41
CA ILE A 714 -17.68 -53.11 -18.57
C ILE A 714 -16.19 -53.46 -18.75
N ARG A 715 -15.28 -52.47 -18.62
CA ARG A 715 -13.83 -52.72 -18.74
C ARG A 715 -13.32 -53.64 -17.63
N MET A 716 -13.79 -53.45 -16.39
CA MET A 716 -13.44 -54.33 -15.26
C MET A 716 -14.01 -55.75 -15.45
N ALA A 717 -15.24 -55.90 -15.97
CA ALA A 717 -15.82 -57.18 -16.32
C ALA A 717 -15.05 -57.91 -17.45
N LEU A 718 -14.39 -57.13 -18.34
CA LEU A 718 -13.51 -57.64 -19.41
C LEU A 718 -12.06 -57.87 -18.96
N GLY A 719 -11.74 -57.72 -17.65
CA GLY A 719 -10.44 -58.05 -17.07
C GLY A 719 -9.48 -56.88 -16.85
N ALA A 720 -9.93 -55.60 -17.05
CA ALA A 720 -9.09 -54.45 -16.72
C ALA A 720 -8.86 -54.36 -15.21
N GLN A 721 -7.62 -54.06 -14.80
CA GLN A 721 -7.26 -53.91 -13.39
C GLN A 721 -7.73 -52.52 -12.86
N ALA A 722 -8.00 -52.44 -11.55
CA ALA A 722 -8.34 -51.20 -10.86
C ALA A 722 -7.29 -50.06 -11.08
N GLY A 723 -6.00 -50.45 -11.17
CA GLY A 723 -4.89 -49.55 -11.44
C GLY A 723 -4.99 -48.86 -12.82
N ASP A 724 -5.49 -49.56 -13.84
CA ASP A 724 -5.63 -48.99 -15.19
C ASP A 724 -6.70 -47.90 -15.21
N MET A 725 -7.77 -48.06 -14.45
CA MET A 725 -8.84 -47.08 -14.32
C MET A 725 -8.36 -45.82 -13.56
N VAL A 726 -7.65 -46.04 -12.48
CA VAL A 726 -7.02 -44.92 -11.73
C VAL A 726 -6.06 -44.12 -12.62
N ARG A 727 -5.19 -44.85 -13.40
CA ARG A 727 -4.25 -44.22 -14.32
C ARG A 727 -4.94 -43.38 -15.40
N LEU A 728 -6.02 -43.86 -15.96
CA LEU A 728 -6.81 -43.15 -16.98
C LEU A 728 -7.36 -41.82 -16.45
N ILE A 729 -7.92 -41.82 -15.23
CA ILE A 729 -8.49 -40.64 -14.59
C ILE A 729 -7.40 -39.66 -14.23
N LEU A 730 -6.28 -40.15 -13.65
CA LEU A 730 -5.14 -39.30 -13.30
C LEU A 730 -4.49 -38.65 -14.53
N GLN A 731 -4.38 -39.38 -15.67
CA GLN A 731 -3.86 -38.80 -16.91
C GLN A 731 -4.71 -37.62 -17.41
N GLN A 732 -6.03 -37.75 -17.32
CA GLN A 732 -6.95 -36.68 -17.74
C GLN A 732 -6.82 -35.45 -16.84
N GLY A 733 -6.72 -35.62 -15.51
CA GLY A 733 -6.50 -34.55 -14.54
C GLY A 733 -5.12 -33.88 -14.72
N ALA A 734 -4.08 -34.72 -14.95
CA ALA A 734 -2.71 -34.22 -15.16
C ALA A 734 -2.61 -33.32 -16.40
N TRP A 735 -3.31 -33.63 -17.49
CA TRP A 735 -3.31 -32.78 -18.68
C TRP A 735 -3.98 -31.44 -18.45
N GLN A 736 -5.08 -31.40 -17.69
CA GLN A 736 -5.74 -30.12 -17.30
C GLN A 736 -4.86 -29.27 -16.39
N LEU A 737 -4.21 -29.93 -15.42
CA LEU A 737 -3.24 -29.30 -14.54
C LEU A 737 -2.08 -28.68 -15.33
N LEU A 738 -1.47 -29.47 -16.25
CA LEU A 738 -0.36 -29.02 -17.06
C LEU A 738 -0.75 -27.82 -17.93
N ALA A 739 -1.87 -27.91 -18.63
CA ALA A 739 -2.35 -26.84 -19.51
C ALA A 739 -2.65 -25.54 -18.68
N GLY A 740 -3.33 -25.69 -17.53
CA GLY A 740 -3.63 -24.57 -16.64
C GLY A 740 -2.35 -23.94 -16.05
N MET A 741 -1.38 -24.76 -15.60
CA MET A 741 -0.09 -24.28 -15.09
C MET A 741 0.70 -23.54 -16.16
N VAL A 742 0.80 -24.03 -17.38
CA VAL A 742 1.52 -23.34 -18.49
C VAL A 742 0.90 -21.97 -18.76
N LEU A 743 -0.43 -21.91 -18.88
CA LEU A 743 -1.14 -20.64 -19.09
C LEU A 743 -1.00 -19.70 -17.87
N GLY A 744 -1.06 -20.24 -16.65
CA GLY A 744 -0.95 -19.46 -15.42
C GLY A 744 0.44 -18.91 -15.18
N LEU A 745 1.49 -19.67 -15.47
CA LEU A 745 2.87 -19.18 -15.43
C LEU A 745 3.13 -18.12 -16.51
N GLY A 746 2.55 -18.26 -17.69
CA GLY A 746 2.56 -17.22 -18.72
C GLY A 746 1.89 -15.94 -18.28
N LEU A 747 0.72 -16.06 -17.63
CA LEU A 747 0.00 -14.90 -17.05
C LEU A 747 0.81 -14.23 -15.95
N ALA A 748 1.40 -15.00 -15.03
CA ALA A 748 2.25 -14.49 -13.96
C ALA A 748 3.47 -13.73 -14.51
N ALA A 749 4.12 -14.26 -15.56
CA ALA A 749 5.24 -13.59 -16.22
C ALA A 749 4.83 -12.29 -16.93
N GLY A 750 3.59 -12.21 -17.45
CA GLY A 750 3.04 -11.01 -18.09
C GLY A 750 2.68 -9.87 -17.11
N VAL A 751 2.40 -10.19 -15.85
CA VAL A 751 2.01 -9.22 -14.81
C VAL A 751 3.22 -8.73 -13.97
N GLU A 752 4.44 -9.06 -14.36
CA GLU A 752 5.68 -8.75 -13.66
C GLU A 752 5.80 -7.29 -13.23
N GLN A 753 5.53 -6.34 -14.14
CA GLN A 753 5.67 -4.90 -13.86
C GLN A 753 4.71 -4.41 -12.77
N LEU A 754 3.53 -5.02 -12.64
CA LEU A 754 2.53 -4.67 -11.64
C LEU A 754 2.93 -5.14 -10.23
N THR A 755 3.66 -6.24 -10.13
CA THR A 755 4.09 -6.80 -8.84
C THR A 755 5.40 -6.20 -8.34
N ARG A 756 6.24 -5.64 -9.20
CA ARG A 756 7.57 -5.11 -8.86
C ARG A 756 7.53 -4.03 -7.79
N VAL A 757 6.53 -3.14 -7.82
CA VAL A 757 6.35 -2.03 -6.86
C VAL A 757 6.10 -2.52 -5.42
N ILE A 758 5.62 -3.75 -5.26
CA ILE A 758 5.20 -4.30 -3.96
C ILE A 758 6.29 -5.19 -3.34
N LEU A 759 7.26 -5.62 -4.14
CA LEU A 759 8.26 -6.60 -3.74
C LEU A 759 9.45 -5.95 -3.02
N PHE A 760 9.82 -6.50 -1.87
CA PHE A 760 11.01 -6.11 -1.13
C PHE A 760 12.15 -7.08 -1.44
N ASP A 761 13.17 -6.62 -2.15
CA ASP A 761 14.41 -7.38 -2.47
C ASP A 761 14.13 -8.80 -3.05
N VAL A 762 13.08 -8.94 -3.86
CA VAL A 762 12.71 -10.20 -4.53
C VAL A 762 12.60 -9.96 -6.02
N GLN A 763 13.25 -10.83 -6.80
CA GLN A 763 13.10 -10.79 -8.26
C GLN A 763 11.71 -11.30 -8.65
N PRO A 764 10.96 -10.57 -9.51
CA PRO A 764 9.62 -10.99 -9.94
C PRO A 764 9.57 -12.36 -10.63
N ARG A 765 10.67 -12.78 -11.29
CA ARG A 765 10.82 -14.09 -11.94
C ARG A 765 11.67 -15.06 -11.12
N ASP A 766 11.39 -15.18 -9.84
CA ASP A 766 12.15 -16.09 -8.97
C ASP A 766 11.85 -17.56 -9.30
N PRO A 767 12.82 -18.35 -9.82
CA PRO A 767 12.57 -19.74 -10.27
C PRO A 767 12.10 -20.66 -9.12
N ALA A 768 12.54 -20.38 -7.89
CA ALA A 768 12.15 -21.16 -6.73
C ALA A 768 10.66 -20.99 -6.40
N ILE A 769 10.12 -19.81 -6.54
CA ILE A 769 8.69 -19.53 -6.35
C ILE A 769 7.87 -20.18 -7.46
N PHE A 770 8.29 -19.99 -8.72
CA PHE A 770 7.60 -20.61 -9.86
C PHE A 770 7.59 -22.14 -9.75
N GLY A 771 8.73 -22.77 -9.42
CA GLY A 771 8.84 -24.20 -9.19
C GLY A 771 8.03 -24.67 -7.98
N GLY A 772 8.04 -23.93 -6.87
CA GLY A 772 7.26 -24.21 -5.68
C GLY A 772 5.76 -24.21 -5.94
N VAL A 773 5.26 -23.22 -6.70
CA VAL A 773 3.83 -23.13 -7.09
C VAL A 773 3.42 -24.31 -7.96
N VAL A 774 4.26 -24.69 -8.94
CA VAL A 774 4.03 -25.90 -9.76
C VAL A 774 3.95 -27.14 -8.86
N GLY A 775 4.86 -27.30 -7.89
CA GLY A 775 4.84 -28.39 -6.93
C GLY A 775 3.58 -28.43 -6.07
N VAL A 776 3.16 -27.29 -5.50
CA VAL A 776 1.93 -27.18 -4.69
C VAL A 776 0.69 -27.52 -5.50
N LEU A 777 0.55 -26.95 -6.71
CA LEU A 777 -0.58 -27.24 -7.59
C LEU A 777 -0.59 -28.71 -8.05
N ALA A 778 0.58 -29.28 -8.37
CA ALA A 778 0.68 -30.70 -8.75
C ALA A 778 0.26 -31.63 -7.61
N VAL A 779 0.72 -31.38 -6.40
CA VAL A 779 0.34 -32.15 -5.20
C VAL A 779 -1.14 -32.00 -4.90
N THR A 780 -1.65 -30.79 -4.86
CA THR A 780 -3.07 -30.51 -4.59
C THR A 780 -3.98 -31.12 -5.66
N GLY A 781 -3.59 -30.98 -6.93
CA GLY A 781 -4.32 -31.57 -8.06
C GLY A 781 -4.29 -33.09 -8.04
N LEU A 782 -3.16 -33.70 -7.68
CA LEU A 782 -3.06 -35.14 -7.51
C LEU A 782 -4.06 -35.67 -6.45
N PHE A 783 -4.11 -35.02 -5.28
CA PHE A 783 -5.06 -35.37 -4.22
C PHE A 783 -6.50 -35.15 -4.66
N ALA A 784 -6.81 -34.04 -5.34
CA ALA A 784 -8.13 -33.76 -5.86
C ALA A 784 -8.61 -34.79 -6.89
N CYS A 785 -7.70 -35.38 -7.68
CA CYS A 785 -8.01 -36.45 -8.66
C CYS A 785 -8.01 -37.85 -8.03
N LEU A 786 -7.14 -38.11 -7.06
CA LEU A 786 -6.95 -39.42 -6.48
C LEU A 786 -8.19 -39.92 -5.71
N VAL A 787 -8.82 -39.02 -4.91
CA VAL A 787 -9.99 -39.36 -4.11
C VAL A 787 -11.17 -39.87 -4.98
N PRO A 788 -11.59 -39.16 -6.06
CA PRO A 788 -12.62 -39.71 -6.98
C PRO A 788 -12.16 -40.99 -7.70
N ALA A 789 -10.88 -41.07 -8.10
CA ALA A 789 -10.33 -42.22 -8.78
C ALA A 789 -10.36 -43.49 -7.91
N LEU A 790 -10.03 -43.40 -6.64
CA LEU A 790 -10.12 -44.53 -5.70
C LEU A 790 -11.56 -44.96 -5.41
N ARG A 791 -12.54 -44.06 -5.53
CA ARG A 791 -13.96 -44.45 -5.40
C ARG A 791 -14.40 -45.40 -6.53
N THR A 792 -13.84 -45.28 -7.75
CA THR A 792 -14.19 -46.18 -8.86
C THR A 792 -13.76 -47.63 -8.62
N THR A 793 -12.68 -47.86 -7.90
CA THR A 793 -12.13 -49.18 -7.61
C THR A 793 -12.99 -49.96 -6.61
N ARG A 794 -13.93 -49.31 -5.92
CA ARG A 794 -14.83 -49.89 -4.93
C ARG A 794 -16.23 -50.19 -5.49
N VAL A 795 -16.47 -49.90 -6.77
CA VAL A 795 -17.77 -50.13 -7.40
C VAL A 795 -17.87 -51.63 -7.79
N ASP A 796 -18.86 -52.30 -7.28
CA ASP A 796 -19.16 -53.69 -7.67
C ASP A 796 -19.59 -53.72 -9.15
N PRO A 797 -18.85 -54.47 -10.03
CA PRO A 797 -19.21 -54.59 -11.47
C PRO A 797 -20.65 -55.06 -11.71
N LEU A 798 -21.21 -55.88 -10.83
CA LEU A 798 -22.59 -56.37 -10.94
C LEU A 798 -23.64 -55.28 -10.67
N VAL A 799 -23.33 -54.34 -9.73
CA VAL A 799 -24.18 -53.18 -9.41
C VAL A 799 -24.09 -52.14 -10.54
N ALA A 800 -22.87 -51.93 -11.11
CA ALA A 800 -22.67 -51.01 -12.24
C ALA A 800 -23.38 -51.42 -13.52
N LEU A 801 -23.60 -52.71 -13.74
CA LEU A 801 -24.34 -53.28 -14.89
C LEU A 801 -25.85 -53.27 -14.66
N ARG A 802 -26.33 -53.23 -13.40
CA ARG A 802 -27.76 -53.21 -13.03
C ARG A 802 -28.35 -51.83 -12.79
N SER A 803 -27.54 -50.77 -12.72
CA SER A 803 -28.02 -49.38 -12.58
C SER A 803 -28.61 -48.88 -13.91
N GLU A 804 -29.94 -48.94 -14.03
CA GLU A 804 -30.74 -48.29 -15.08
C GLU A 804 -30.75 -46.75 -14.91
#